data_47db113cba3b9c06e5e67b13a46d3261
#
_entry.id   47db113cba3b9c06e5e67b13a46d3261
#
_cell.length_a   1.000
_cell.length_b   1.000
_cell.length_c   1.000
_cell.angle_alpha   90.00
_cell.angle_beta   90.00
_cell.angle_gamma   90.00
#
_symmetry.space_group_name_H-M   'P 1'
#
loop_
_entity.id
_entity.type
_entity.pdbx_description
1 polymer ?
#
loop_
_entity_poly.entity_id
_entity_poly.type
_entity_poly.pdbx_seq_one_letter_code
_entity_poly.pdbx_strand_id
1 'polypeptide(L)'
;MRLHLPITLLAAVLACYTSVSLAVPTSESPAWGANSTFNNNEPANEYSVTGSQSVNLDVNSGNNNYSTGLYIGAGSSFTINQNVNGACTINLNGAFAGEGNLMLVAANGNAGYASKFVLGSQESSFSGNIILSQKGTQPGGAILQITGTALANATVDLSGSINQSSSALTLQISNAASLAGLNDADGFNGTHKGRVQSANSSRANLTLTGNGNYAYGGSIGATTQHSGVNGNTTPTGGINLIMAGTGTQNLTGTVINANITAQGGTLKINNSSLAYSGIITMAGGTLDFTSATLGANSVLNMNGTGILKNAAIDGAKLTYTESGSSFTKENVTFTSGTIDIGGALDSLVEGEQGYTFDLGNNLDTNFTVLGLERGQYSIEGRVLMIKDVAISRVTWVSAGAGGALEETVKNAFTLALGEGSAANVSLGYLNGTLTTSGDKVYQITNTGGTKINLNGVYNRGETLPSGNLNYRGDIWMDISGGAFGIISGGVTNEWSTNLQTSTLTGDTHVQLSGKATAEHVIGGNNKGASTTLTGNTNVTVKDNAIVAGAIIGGSTSAHNAVTTITGNTSVLVTNVQYSNTAQNLDGGLSNSYIIGGSSWSSNTTSGTTIQGSTSATINLNGITLSGTEEHNSFVKTIIGGSYGNVNNAGTVNNINGDTSVSIIGREGITFTGDIIGGSFENSGQAQYTIGGKSSISISGGSTFTGNIYGGSYSKVPGNTGSTMTTAGNITVELGTGTYRGNIYGAGNKGTAGGDVLVSLTGGSVFGAEGEQSGITIGGSAGAAVEGNRTLELKGTFGDGDFQNVTFTRFDEINIAQEGSSATIWALTDSPSLTKTGAGTLTLGADAAGAETILDGTTEGITITEGSLNLSGAGGSHMTVSYTHLTLP
;
A
#
# COMPACT_ATOMS: atom_id res chain seq x y z
N MET A 1 22.61 40.14 4.29
CA MET A 1 21.55 41.08 4.75
C MET A 1 20.26 40.27 4.92
N ARG A 2 19.97 39.78 6.11
CA ARG A 2 18.80 38.96 6.43
C ARG A 2 17.67 39.90 6.76
N LEU A 3 16.57 39.88 5.98
CA LEU A 3 15.32 40.55 6.36
C LEU A 3 14.49 39.55 7.19
N HIS A 4 14.34 39.86 8.47
CA HIS A 4 13.30 39.27 9.32
C HIS A 4 12.02 40.05 9.08
N LEU A 5 10.97 39.38 8.55
CA LEU A 5 9.59 39.89 8.65
C LEU A 5 8.92 39.22 9.86
N PRO A 6 8.29 40.00 10.73
CA PRO A 6 7.60 39.42 11.90
C PRO A 6 6.26 38.80 11.50
N ILE A 7 6.05 37.57 11.96
CA ILE A 7 4.78 36.80 11.89
C ILE A 7 3.84 37.37 12.96
N THR A 8 3.17 38.47 12.68
CA THR A 8 2.15 39.03 13.59
C THR A 8 0.94 39.64 12.87
N LEU A 9 0.62 39.21 11.64
CA LEU A 9 -0.54 39.74 10.94
C LEU A 9 -1.43 38.67 10.28
N LEU A 10 -1.48 37.43 10.79
CA LEU A 10 -2.42 36.39 10.33
C LEU A 10 -3.36 35.88 11.42
N ALA A 11 -3.42 36.55 12.56
CA ALA A 11 -4.31 36.20 13.67
C ALA A 11 -5.60 37.03 13.79
N ALA A 12 -5.88 37.90 12.85
CA ALA A 12 -6.97 38.88 13.01
C ALA A 12 -8.13 38.74 12.00
N VAL A 13 -8.22 37.69 11.19
CA VAL A 13 -9.36 37.51 10.25
C VAL A 13 -10.11 36.17 10.46
N LEU A 14 -9.77 35.38 11.47
CA LEU A 14 -10.50 34.15 11.81
C LEU A 14 -11.33 34.24 13.09
N ALA A 15 -11.79 35.43 13.45
CA ALA A 15 -12.62 35.63 14.63
C ALA A 15 -13.99 36.21 14.27
N CYS A 16 -14.79 35.47 13.52
CA CYS A 16 -16.23 35.69 13.41
C CYS A 16 -17.03 34.44 13.07
N TYR A 17 -16.60 33.28 13.58
CA TYR A 17 -17.55 32.21 13.95
C TYR A 17 -17.61 32.24 15.47
N THR A 18 -18.65 32.78 16.00
CA THR A 18 -19.04 32.56 17.41
C THR A 18 -19.35 31.09 17.53
N SER A 19 -18.31 30.25 17.84
CA SER A 19 -18.54 28.98 18.47
C SER A 19 -19.31 29.29 19.73
N VAL A 20 -20.56 28.93 19.79
CA VAL A 20 -21.28 28.84 21.05
C VAL A 20 -20.48 27.80 21.86
N SER A 21 -19.62 28.27 22.74
CA SER A 21 -18.95 27.39 23.69
C SER A 21 -20.09 26.81 24.53
N LEU A 22 -20.42 25.53 24.32
CA LEU A 22 -21.30 24.82 25.23
C LEU A 22 -20.61 24.82 26.59
N ALA A 23 -21.30 25.30 27.62
CA ALA A 23 -20.75 25.26 28.96
C ALA A 23 -20.44 23.79 29.32
N VAL A 24 -19.30 23.56 29.98
CA VAL A 24 -18.95 22.22 30.48
C VAL A 24 -19.82 21.95 31.71
N PRO A 25 -20.64 20.88 31.73
CA PRO A 25 -21.50 20.59 32.87
C PRO A 25 -20.67 20.31 34.14
N THR A 26 -21.23 20.63 35.30
CA THR A 26 -20.57 20.50 36.61
C THR A 26 -21.41 19.67 37.58
N SER A 27 -20.87 19.35 38.76
CA SER A 27 -21.62 18.71 39.83
C SER A 27 -22.83 19.55 40.32
N GLU A 28 -22.83 20.86 40.05
CA GLU A 28 -23.89 21.79 40.40
C GLU A 28 -24.97 21.90 39.30
N SER A 29 -24.79 21.31 38.15
CA SER A 29 -25.81 21.22 37.11
C SER A 29 -27.05 20.50 37.66
N PRO A 30 -28.28 20.80 37.19
CA PRO A 30 -29.48 20.13 37.65
C PRO A 30 -29.35 18.61 37.61
N ALA A 31 -29.83 17.94 38.66
CA ALA A 31 -29.75 16.47 38.75
C ALA A 31 -30.62 15.81 37.66
N TRP A 32 -30.10 14.78 37.01
CA TRP A 32 -30.87 13.96 36.10
C TRP A 32 -32.03 13.28 36.85
N GLY A 33 -33.25 13.39 36.36
CA GLY A 33 -34.45 12.87 37.01
C GLY A 33 -35.59 12.62 36.03
N ALA A 34 -36.80 12.33 36.52
CA ALA A 34 -37.94 11.92 35.72
C ALA A 34 -38.38 12.92 34.64
N ASN A 35 -38.05 14.22 34.84
CA ASN A 35 -38.37 15.29 33.87
C ASN A 35 -37.17 15.71 33.00
N SER A 36 -36.03 15.04 33.12
CA SER A 36 -34.86 15.36 32.32
C SER A 36 -35.03 14.80 30.92
N THR A 37 -34.59 15.58 29.94
CA THR A 37 -34.69 15.21 28.52
C THR A 37 -33.33 15.16 27.87
N PHE A 38 -33.05 14.08 27.14
CA PHE A 38 -31.90 13.95 26.25
C PHE A 38 -32.34 14.42 24.86
N ASN A 39 -31.96 15.62 24.47
CA ASN A 39 -32.54 16.30 23.31
C ASN A 39 -31.48 16.93 22.39
N ASN A 40 -31.95 17.44 21.26
CA ASN A 40 -31.14 18.12 20.24
C ASN A 40 -31.44 19.62 20.14
N ASN A 41 -32.12 20.19 21.13
CA ASN A 41 -32.54 21.61 21.10
C ASN A 41 -31.39 22.52 21.62
N GLU A 42 -31.38 23.73 21.12
CA GLU A 42 -30.55 24.81 21.64
C GLU A 42 -31.42 25.76 22.47
N PRO A 43 -30.98 26.24 23.67
CA PRO A 43 -29.71 25.89 24.31
C PRO A 43 -29.69 24.44 24.82
N ALA A 44 -28.47 23.84 24.83
CA ALA A 44 -28.26 22.49 25.31
C ALA A 44 -28.66 22.38 26.80
N ASN A 45 -29.36 21.31 27.16
CA ASN A 45 -29.63 21.00 28.56
C ASN A 45 -28.36 20.35 29.17
N GLU A 46 -28.10 20.73 30.43
CA GLU A 46 -26.98 20.17 31.19
C GLU A 46 -27.52 19.56 32.48
N TYR A 47 -27.01 18.36 32.80
CA TYR A 47 -27.44 17.63 33.99
C TYR A 47 -26.26 17.01 34.74
N SER A 48 -26.40 16.92 36.06
CA SER A 48 -25.54 16.11 36.91
C SER A 48 -26.15 14.73 37.15
N VAL A 49 -25.33 13.71 37.10
CA VAL A 49 -25.72 12.30 37.24
C VAL A 49 -25.14 11.74 38.54
N THR A 50 -26.02 11.26 39.43
CA THR A 50 -25.66 10.53 40.64
C THR A 50 -26.29 9.14 40.63
N GLY A 51 -25.53 8.13 41.02
CA GLY A 51 -25.96 6.73 40.94
C GLY A 51 -26.07 6.24 39.49
N SER A 52 -26.92 5.24 39.27
CA SER A 52 -27.12 4.67 37.92
C SER A 52 -28.36 5.24 37.27
N GLN A 53 -28.20 5.92 36.16
CA GLN A 53 -29.26 6.54 35.37
C GLN A 53 -29.22 6.08 33.93
N SER A 54 -30.32 6.20 33.20
CA SER A 54 -30.38 5.80 31.81
C SER A 54 -31.38 6.61 30.99
N VAL A 55 -31.15 6.61 29.66
CA VAL A 55 -32.11 7.11 28.66
C VAL A 55 -32.25 6.08 27.55
N ASN A 56 -33.48 5.91 27.07
CA ASN A 56 -33.77 5.10 25.89
C ASN A 56 -34.02 6.02 24.70
N LEU A 57 -33.30 5.81 23.63
CA LEU A 57 -33.44 6.53 22.37
C LEU A 57 -34.16 5.66 21.34
N ASP A 58 -35.36 6.07 20.95
CA ASP A 58 -36.21 5.34 20.00
C ASP A 58 -35.81 5.71 18.55
N VAL A 59 -34.56 5.41 18.19
CA VAL A 59 -33.98 5.73 16.87
C VAL A 59 -33.57 4.45 16.17
N ASN A 60 -34.01 4.31 14.91
CA ASN A 60 -33.78 3.11 14.10
C ASN A 60 -33.15 3.36 12.74
N SER A 61 -32.95 4.62 12.36
CA SER A 61 -32.35 4.99 11.07
C SER A 61 -31.81 6.41 11.07
N GLY A 62 -30.97 6.74 10.08
CA GLY A 62 -30.49 8.09 9.84
C GLY A 62 -29.51 8.63 10.86
N ASN A 63 -29.25 9.94 10.78
CA ASN A 63 -28.38 10.69 11.67
C ASN A 63 -29.23 11.41 12.73
N ASN A 64 -29.00 11.14 13.99
CA ASN A 64 -29.71 11.70 15.12
C ASN A 64 -28.74 12.50 15.98
N ASN A 65 -29.06 13.76 16.27
CA ASN A 65 -28.17 14.67 16.99
C ASN A 65 -28.72 14.95 18.40
N TYR A 66 -27.86 14.93 19.39
CA TYR A 66 -28.18 15.21 20.79
C TYR A 66 -27.14 16.15 21.40
N SER A 67 -27.57 17.26 21.94
CA SER A 67 -26.71 18.30 22.53
C SER A 67 -26.73 18.36 24.06
N THR A 68 -27.37 17.39 24.71
CA THR A 68 -27.43 17.30 26.18
C THR A 68 -26.04 17.07 26.78
N GLY A 69 -25.63 17.97 27.68
CA GLY A 69 -24.38 17.84 28.46
C GLY A 69 -24.61 17.09 29.76
N LEU A 70 -23.62 16.27 30.18
CA LEU A 70 -23.69 15.44 31.37
C LEU A 70 -22.43 15.57 32.22
N TYR A 71 -22.62 15.89 33.51
CA TYR A 71 -21.62 15.65 34.55
C TYR A 71 -21.91 14.30 35.20
N ILE A 72 -21.04 13.31 35.05
CA ILE A 72 -21.22 11.99 35.67
C ILE A 72 -20.24 11.87 36.84
N GLY A 73 -20.77 11.93 38.05
CA GLY A 73 -19.96 11.90 39.28
C GLY A 73 -19.22 10.56 39.46
N ALA A 74 -18.15 10.59 40.26
CA ALA A 74 -17.41 9.36 40.59
C ALA A 74 -18.35 8.30 41.21
N GLY A 75 -18.19 7.05 40.83
CA GLY A 75 -19.05 5.94 41.24
C GLY A 75 -20.47 5.93 40.63
N SER A 76 -20.79 6.89 39.76
CA SER A 76 -22.07 6.99 39.06
C SER A 76 -21.95 6.47 37.64
N SER A 77 -23.09 6.14 37.03
CA SER A 77 -23.14 5.70 35.63
C SER A 77 -24.34 6.31 34.89
N PHE A 78 -24.13 6.64 33.64
CA PHE A 78 -25.20 7.05 32.73
C PHE A 78 -25.21 6.16 31.48
N THR A 79 -26.35 5.54 31.22
CA THR A 79 -26.52 4.61 30.09
C THR A 79 -27.38 5.25 29.03
N ILE A 80 -26.84 5.34 27.82
CA ILE A 80 -27.56 5.73 26.62
C ILE A 80 -27.90 4.45 25.84
N ASN A 81 -29.16 4.06 25.84
CA ASN A 81 -29.65 2.89 25.16
C ASN A 81 -30.28 3.30 23.82
N GLN A 82 -29.82 2.73 22.72
CA GLN A 82 -30.62 2.65 21.52
C GLN A 82 -31.69 1.59 21.78
N ASN A 83 -32.97 1.97 21.78
CA ASN A 83 -34.07 1.07 22.20
C ASN A 83 -34.72 0.32 21.04
N VAL A 84 -34.58 0.82 19.81
CA VAL A 84 -35.21 0.26 18.60
C VAL A 84 -34.16 -0.39 17.71
N ASN A 85 -34.45 -1.57 17.21
CA ASN A 85 -33.56 -2.28 16.28
C ASN A 85 -33.46 -1.52 14.96
N GLY A 86 -32.22 -1.29 14.50
CA GLY A 86 -31.94 -0.60 13.27
C GLY A 86 -30.54 0.04 13.32
N ALA A 87 -29.93 0.22 12.15
CA ALA A 87 -28.66 0.90 12.06
C ALA A 87 -28.86 2.42 12.00
N CYS A 88 -28.27 3.15 12.91
CA CYS A 88 -28.34 4.62 12.91
C CYS A 88 -27.03 5.23 13.42
N THR A 89 -26.86 6.52 13.12
CA THR A 89 -25.81 7.33 13.73
C THR A 89 -26.43 8.20 14.84
N ILE A 90 -25.87 8.13 16.04
CA ILE A 90 -26.25 8.91 17.21
C ILE A 90 -25.10 9.85 17.51
N ASN A 91 -25.27 11.13 17.16
CA ASN A 91 -24.26 12.16 17.38
C ASN A 91 -24.50 12.78 18.77
N LEU A 92 -23.55 12.60 19.66
CA LEU A 92 -23.56 13.12 21.02
C LEU A 92 -22.72 14.40 21.02
N ASN A 93 -23.40 15.54 20.81
CA ASN A 93 -22.75 16.84 20.64
C ASN A 93 -22.67 17.64 21.96
N GLY A 94 -23.29 17.14 23.04
CA GLY A 94 -23.19 17.74 24.36
C GLY A 94 -21.82 17.53 25.01
N ALA A 95 -21.42 18.41 25.92
CA ALA A 95 -20.19 18.27 26.68
C ALA A 95 -20.32 17.19 27.76
N PHE A 96 -19.27 16.41 27.97
CA PHE A 96 -19.21 15.41 29.05
C PHE A 96 -18.16 15.84 30.09
N ALA A 97 -18.48 15.63 31.38
CA ALA A 97 -17.61 15.94 32.51
C ALA A 97 -17.74 14.90 33.62
N GLY A 98 -16.78 14.88 34.54
CA GLY A 98 -16.75 13.99 35.68
C GLY A 98 -15.97 12.68 35.47
N GLU A 99 -16.01 11.82 36.51
CA GLU A 99 -15.17 10.61 36.63
C GLU A 99 -15.98 9.30 36.58
N GLY A 100 -17.29 9.37 36.39
CA GLY A 100 -18.20 8.21 36.35
C GLY A 100 -18.11 7.43 35.01
N ASN A 101 -19.09 6.53 34.83
CA ASN A 101 -19.13 5.70 33.62
C ASN A 101 -20.18 6.22 32.63
N LEU A 102 -19.80 6.40 31.37
CA LEU A 102 -20.72 6.62 30.26
C LEU A 102 -20.88 5.29 29.50
N MET A 103 -22.08 4.70 29.57
CA MET A 103 -22.38 3.45 28.91
C MET A 103 -23.15 3.71 27.61
N LEU A 104 -22.65 3.25 26.50
CA LEU A 104 -23.25 3.37 25.16
C LEU A 104 -23.69 1.99 24.69
N VAL A 105 -25.00 1.77 24.62
CA VAL A 105 -25.59 0.47 24.32
C VAL A 105 -26.30 0.53 22.96
N ALA A 106 -25.72 -0.09 21.95
CA ALA A 106 -26.35 -0.24 20.66
C ALA A 106 -27.45 -1.30 20.70
N ALA A 107 -28.58 -1.05 20.05
CA ALA A 107 -29.59 -2.08 19.80
C ALA A 107 -29.11 -3.09 18.76
N ASN A 108 -29.91 -4.15 18.54
CA ASN A 108 -29.68 -5.05 17.43
C ASN A 108 -29.74 -4.30 16.10
N GLY A 109 -28.64 -4.31 15.35
CA GLY A 109 -28.68 -4.02 13.93
C GLY A 109 -29.34 -5.19 13.18
N ASN A 110 -29.87 -4.98 11.99
CA ASN A 110 -30.11 -6.05 11.04
C ASN A 110 -28.75 -6.66 10.62
N ALA A 111 -28.73 -7.92 10.21
CA ALA A 111 -27.51 -8.60 9.79
C ALA A 111 -26.65 -7.70 8.87
N GLY A 112 -25.41 -7.44 9.27
CA GLY A 112 -24.48 -6.61 8.53
C GLY A 112 -24.42 -5.10 8.87
N TYR A 113 -25.26 -4.60 9.77
CA TYR A 113 -25.28 -3.15 10.10
C TYR A 113 -24.96 -2.91 11.58
N ALA A 114 -24.05 -1.97 11.86
CA ALA A 114 -23.71 -1.51 13.19
C ALA A 114 -24.33 -0.15 13.48
N SER A 115 -24.80 0.06 14.69
CA SER A 115 -25.14 1.40 15.17
C SER A 115 -23.90 2.16 15.60
N LYS A 116 -23.87 3.45 15.29
CA LYS A 116 -22.74 4.33 15.55
C LYS A 116 -23.08 5.43 16.52
N PHE A 117 -22.30 5.50 17.61
CA PHE A 117 -22.25 6.68 18.48
C PHE A 117 -21.06 7.55 18.04
N VAL A 118 -21.29 8.83 17.88
CA VAL A 118 -20.26 9.81 17.51
C VAL A 118 -20.13 10.80 18.66
N LEU A 119 -18.93 10.82 19.26
CA LEU A 119 -18.55 11.83 20.24
C LEU A 119 -17.71 12.89 19.52
N GLY A 120 -18.28 14.07 19.37
CA GLY A 120 -17.67 15.19 18.68
C GLY A 120 -16.55 15.87 19.48
N SER A 121 -15.99 16.94 18.89
CA SER A 121 -14.87 17.72 19.45
C SER A 121 -15.30 18.78 20.46
N GLN A 122 -16.35 18.52 21.23
CA GLN A 122 -16.82 19.47 22.26
C GLN A 122 -15.80 19.57 23.39
N GLU A 123 -15.72 20.72 24.01
CA GLU A 123 -14.98 20.88 25.26
C GLU A 123 -15.51 19.88 26.29
N SER A 124 -14.63 19.00 26.77
CA SER A 124 -15.02 17.96 27.72
C SER A 124 -13.93 17.83 28.78
N SER A 125 -14.35 17.80 30.04
CA SER A 125 -13.50 17.49 31.18
C SER A 125 -13.76 16.07 31.71
N PHE A 126 -14.27 15.19 30.84
CA PHE A 126 -14.59 13.83 31.24
C PHE A 126 -13.32 12.99 31.41
N SER A 127 -13.16 12.41 32.58
CA SER A 127 -12.03 11.53 32.94
C SER A 127 -12.48 10.14 33.38
N GLY A 128 -13.75 9.81 33.14
CA GLY A 128 -14.34 8.51 33.44
C GLY A 128 -14.15 7.48 32.32
N ASN A 129 -14.90 6.37 32.42
CA ASN A 129 -14.90 5.30 31.43
C ASN A 129 -16.03 5.45 30.43
N ILE A 130 -15.72 5.30 29.15
CA ILE A 130 -16.70 5.16 28.07
C ILE A 130 -16.78 3.68 27.70
N ILE A 131 -17.90 3.04 28.02
CA ILE A 131 -18.10 1.61 27.84
C ILE A 131 -19.05 1.41 26.67
N LEU A 132 -18.56 0.75 25.62
CA LEU A 132 -19.35 0.39 24.44
C LEU A 132 -19.87 -1.03 24.58
N SER A 133 -21.17 -1.24 24.32
CA SER A 133 -21.81 -2.54 24.34
C SER A 133 -22.89 -2.67 23.27
N GLN A 134 -23.30 -3.91 22.98
CA GLN A 134 -24.39 -4.23 22.08
C GLN A 134 -25.42 -5.09 22.81
N LYS A 135 -26.71 -4.73 22.67
CA LYS A 135 -27.84 -5.47 23.20
C LYS A 135 -28.44 -6.35 22.11
N GLY A 136 -28.63 -7.65 22.42
CA GLY A 136 -29.41 -8.55 21.55
C GLY A 136 -28.60 -9.58 20.78
N THR A 137 -29.26 -10.38 19.93
CA THR A 137 -28.74 -11.63 19.35
C THR A 137 -28.45 -11.59 17.86
N GLN A 138 -28.61 -10.46 17.18
CA GLN A 138 -28.35 -10.35 15.74
C GLN A 138 -26.89 -10.00 15.45
N PRO A 139 -26.30 -10.52 14.36
CA PRO A 139 -24.99 -10.11 13.92
C PRO A 139 -25.04 -8.63 13.49
N GLY A 140 -24.36 -7.81 14.21
CA GLY A 140 -24.20 -6.39 13.97
C GLY A 140 -23.00 -5.95 14.77
N GLY A 141 -22.71 -4.89 15.10
CA GLY A 141 -21.67 -4.40 16.00
C GLY A 141 -22.13 -3.10 16.63
N ALA A 142 -21.32 -2.55 17.48
CA ALA A 142 -21.45 -1.20 17.93
C ALA A 142 -20.18 -0.42 17.55
N ILE A 143 -20.36 0.79 17.07
CA ILE A 143 -19.27 1.67 16.69
C ILE A 143 -19.30 2.89 17.61
N LEU A 144 -18.17 3.19 18.23
CA LEU A 144 -17.89 4.47 18.87
C LEU A 144 -16.92 5.24 17.98
N GLN A 145 -17.32 6.36 17.43
CA GLN A 145 -16.45 7.25 16.69
C GLN A 145 -16.09 8.47 17.52
N ILE A 146 -14.79 8.76 17.60
CA ILE A 146 -14.29 9.93 18.34
C ILE A 146 -13.35 10.76 17.47
N THR A 147 -13.29 12.06 17.79
CA THR A 147 -12.38 13.02 17.15
C THR A 147 -11.90 14.05 18.14
N GLY A 148 -10.67 14.54 17.97
CA GLY A 148 -10.10 15.62 18.79
C GLY A 148 -9.55 15.15 20.13
N THR A 149 -9.20 16.11 20.97
CA THR A 149 -8.53 15.92 22.28
C THR A 149 -9.45 16.05 23.48
N ALA A 150 -10.73 16.32 23.27
CA ALA A 150 -11.70 16.56 24.33
C ALA A 150 -11.84 15.42 25.34
N LEU A 151 -11.52 14.19 24.93
CA LEU A 151 -11.58 12.98 25.75
C LEU A 151 -10.20 12.48 26.22
N ALA A 152 -9.18 13.32 26.20
CA ALA A 152 -7.80 12.94 26.53
C ALA A 152 -7.62 12.30 27.92
N ASN A 153 -8.52 12.59 28.85
CA ASN A 153 -8.51 12.04 30.21
C ASN A 153 -9.46 10.85 30.39
N ALA A 154 -10.26 10.51 29.38
CA ALA A 154 -11.23 9.41 29.43
C ALA A 154 -10.60 8.10 28.97
N THR A 155 -11.05 6.97 29.53
CA THR A 155 -10.74 5.64 29.00
C THR A 155 -11.85 5.16 28.08
N VAL A 156 -11.52 4.34 27.09
CA VAL A 156 -12.50 3.60 26.29
C VAL A 156 -12.40 2.13 26.60
N ASP A 157 -13.53 1.54 27.00
CA ASP A 157 -13.65 0.14 27.34
C ASP A 157 -14.52 -0.57 26.30
N LEU A 158 -13.90 -1.51 25.58
CA LEU A 158 -14.54 -2.34 24.56
C LEU A 158 -14.87 -3.75 25.08
N SER A 159 -15.01 -3.91 26.42
CA SER A 159 -15.39 -5.16 27.06
C SER A 159 -16.91 -5.36 27.21
N GLY A 160 -17.71 -4.40 26.78
CA GLY A 160 -19.17 -4.47 26.86
C GLY A 160 -19.72 -5.74 26.23
N SER A 161 -20.92 -6.15 26.70
CA SER A 161 -21.55 -7.39 26.22
C SER A 161 -21.81 -7.35 24.71
N ILE A 162 -21.46 -8.44 24.02
CA ILE A 162 -21.88 -8.78 22.68
C ILE A 162 -22.43 -10.21 22.70
N ASN A 163 -23.54 -10.42 22.02
CA ASN A 163 -24.27 -11.68 22.12
C ASN A 163 -24.06 -12.60 20.91
N GLN A 164 -23.24 -12.23 19.93
CA GLN A 164 -22.97 -12.99 18.72
C GLN A 164 -21.49 -13.05 18.36
N SER A 165 -21.07 -14.22 17.88
CA SER A 165 -19.68 -14.47 17.49
C SER A 165 -19.20 -13.64 16.28
N SER A 166 -20.10 -13.11 15.47
CA SER A 166 -19.80 -12.27 14.30
C SER A 166 -19.81 -10.76 14.58
N SER A 167 -20.17 -10.34 15.80
CA SER A 167 -20.24 -8.93 16.17
C SER A 167 -18.90 -8.40 16.68
N ALA A 168 -18.62 -7.12 16.49
CA ALA A 168 -17.45 -6.44 17.07
C ALA A 168 -17.84 -5.11 17.72
N LEU A 169 -17.13 -4.76 18.79
CA LEU A 169 -17.15 -3.42 19.35
C LEU A 169 -16.00 -2.64 18.71
N THR A 170 -16.32 -1.56 18.02
CA THR A 170 -15.34 -0.85 17.21
C THR A 170 -15.16 0.58 17.67
N LEU A 171 -13.94 0.96 18.00
CA LEU A 171 -13.53 2.35 18.15
C LEU A 171 -13.01 2.87 16.82
N GLN A 172 -13.68 3.85 16.25
CA GLN A 172 -13.24 4.57 15.03
C GLN A 172 -12.63 5.92 15.40
N ILE A 173 -11.45 6.18 14.88
CA ILE A 173 -10.77 7.46 15.03
C ILE A 173 -10.96 8.28 13.76
N SER A 174 -11.58 9.46 13.90
CA SER A 174 -11.77 10.38 12.80
C SER A 174 -10.62 11.40 12.77
N ASN A 175 -9.63 11.19 11.93
CA ASN A 175 -8.38 11.95 11.78
C ASN A 175 -7.44 11.85 12.99
N ALA A 176 -7.81 12.40 14.14
CA ALA A 176 -7.03 12.33 15.35
C ALA A 176 -7.94 12.29 16.61
N ALA A 177 -7.51 11.52 17.61
CA ALA A 177 -8.15 11.50 18.93
C ALA A 177 -7.13 11.25 20.03
N SER A 178 -7.44 11.77 21.23
CA SER A 178 -6.67 11.51 22.45
C SER A 178 -7.55 10.85 23.49
N LEU A 179 -7.02 9.84 24.17
CA LEU A 179 -7.64 9.08 25.25
C LEU A 179 -6.65 8.84 26.37
N ALA A 180 -7.13 8.66 27.60
CA ALA A 180 -6.26 8.20 28.68
C ALA A 180 -5.72 6.79 28.39
N GLY A 181 -6.59 5.88 27.94
CA GLY A 181 -6.18 4.51 27.61
C GLY A 181 -7.31 3.68 27.00
N LEU A 182 -6.94 2.49 26.58
CA LEU A 182 -7.85 1.48 26.06
C LEU A 182 -7.95 0.31 27.02
N ASN A 183 -9.18 -0.11 27.33
CA ASN A 183 -9.44 -1.28 28.12
C ASN A 183 -10.34 -2.28 27.38
N ASP A 184 -10.13 -3.56 27.67
CA ASP A 184 -11.13 -4.60 27.59
C ASP A 184 -10.97 -5.50 28.84
N ALA A 185 -12.07 -5.92 29.44
CA ALA A 185 -12.01 -6.74 30.67
C ALA A 185 -11.30 -8.07 30.38
N ASP A 186 -10.45 -8.49 31.30
CA ASP A 186 -9.93 -9.84 31.39
C ASP A 186 -11.08 -10.82 31.49
N GLY A 187 -11.46 -11.49 30.43
CA GLY A 187 -12.56 -12.46 30.45
C GLY A 187 -13.36 -12.58 29.17
N PHE A 188 -13.06 -11.81 28.16
CA PHE A 188 -13.66 -11.98 26.83
C PHE A 188 -13.14 -13.28 26.20
N ASN A 189 -13.74 -14.40 26.54
CA ASN A 189 -13.42 -15.75 26.03
C ASN A 189 -13.97 -16.00 24.63
N GLY A 190 -14.24 -14.96 23.86
CA GLY A 190 -14.80 -15.05 22.52
C GLY A 190 -13.78 -14.77 21.42
N THR A 191 -14.03 -15.27 20.25
CA THR A 191 -13.29 -15.01 19.00
C THR A 191 -13.37 -13.53 18.56
N HIS A 192 -14.17 -12.70 19.23
CA HIS A 192 -14.48 -11.32 18.84
C HIS A 192 -13.99 -10.33 19.88
N LYS A 193 -12.75 -9.90 19.71
CA LYS A 193 -12.16 -8.82 20.50
C LYS A 193 -12.55 -7.46 19.91
N GLY A 194 -12.50 -6.41 20.71
CA GLY A 194 -12.69 -5.04 20.26
C GLY A 194 -11.73 -4.66 19.12
N ARG A 195 -12.12 -3.67 18.32
CA ARG A 195 -11.31 -3.17 17.21
C ARG A 195 -11.08 -1.69 17.35
N VAL A 196 -9.87 -1.24 17.01
CA VAL A 196 -9.53 0.16 16.85
C VAL A 196 -9.10 0.38 15.41
N GLN A 197 -9.76 1.30 14.71
CA GLN A 197 -9.51 1.54 13.28
C GLN A 197 -9.67 3.02 12.93
N SER A 198 -9.12 3.44 11.79
CA SER A 198 -9.43 4.75 11.23
C SER A 198 -10.87 4.80 10.73
N ALA A 199 -11.54 5.92 10.88
CA ALA A 199 -12.85 6.16 10.27
C ALA A 199 -12.74 6.49 8.76
N ASN A 200 -11.53 6.77 8.27
CA ASN A 200 -11.22 7.22 6.91
C ASN A 200 -10.23 6.27 6.23
N SER A 201 -10.07 6.41 4.92
CA SER A 201 -9.05 5.69 4.15
C SER A 201 -7.60 6.11 4.48
N SER A 202 -7.41 7.29 5.07
CA SER A 202 -6.11 7.77 5.57
C SER A 202 -5.82 7.27 6.99
N ARG A 203 -4.53 7.23 7.38
CA ARG A 203 -4.15 6.92 8.76
C ARG A 203 -4.71 7.96 9.73
N ALA A 204 -5.23 7.49 10.85
CA ALA A 204 -5.68 8.34 11.94
C ALA A 204 -4.71 8.29 13.12
N ASN A 205 -4.58 9.39 13.85
CA ASN A 205 -3.72 9.47 15.02
C ASN A 205 -4.53 9.14 16.28
N LEU A 206 -4.10 8.13 17.02
CA LEU A 206 -4.60 7.81 18.36
C LEU A 206 -3.51 8.07 19.39
N THR A 207 -3.70 9.08 20.23
CA THR A 207 -2.77 9.42 21.31
C THR A 207 -3.30 8.92 22.65
N LEU A 208 -2.49 8.14 23.35
CA LEU A 208 -2.77 7.63 24.71
C LEU A 208 -2.04 8.51 25.71
N THR A 209 -2.78 9.22 26.54
CA THR A 209 -2.28 10.30 27.42
C THR A 209 -2.33 9.98 28.91
N GLY A 210 -2.90 8.83 29.29
CA GLY A 210 -3.14 8.51 30.70
C GLY A 210 -1.91 8.15 31.50
N ASN A 211 -2.07 8.20 32.81
CA ASN A 211 -1.04 7.87 33.81
C ASN A 211 -1.31 6.53 34.52
N GLY A 212 -2.38 5.84 34.18
CA GLY A 212 -2.78 4.54 34.76
C GLY A 212 -2.19 3.34 34.03
N ASN A 213 -2.67 2.16 34.45
CA ASN A 213 -2.37 0.90 33.79
C ASN A 213 -3.62 0.46 33.01
N TYR A 214 -3.48 0.30 31.72
CA TYR A 214 -4.54 -0.06 30.80
C TYR A 214 -4.20 -1.35 30.06
N ALA A 215 -5.20 -2.20 29.81
CA ALA A 215 -5.04 -3.46 29.10
C ALA A 215 -6.07 -3.61 27.99
N TYR A 216 -5.61 -3.90 26.79
CA TYR A 216 -6.46 -4.04 25.62
C TYR A 216 -6.07 -5.28 24.80
N GLY A 217 -7.01 -6.23 24.65
CA GLY A 217 -6.80 -7.50 23.94
C GLY A 217 -7.37 -7.52 22.52
N GLY A 218 -7.97 -6.42 22.04
CA GLY A 218 -8.52 -6.32 20.71
C GLY A 218 -7.48 -6.05 19.63
N SER A 219 -7.93 -5.76 18.40
CA SER A 219 -7.07 -5.43 17.27
C SER A 219 -6.91 -3.91 17.12
N ILE A 220 -5.71 -3.46 16.73
CA ILE A 220 -5.42 -2.07 16.40
C ILE A 220 -4.94 -1.99 14.95
N GLY A 221 -5.53 -1.08 14.16
CA GLY A 221 -5.22 -0.89 12.75
C GLY A 221 -5.79 -2.00 11.86
N ALA A 222 -6.90 -2.62 12.25
CA ALA A 222 -7.54 -3.69 11.49
C ALA A 222 -7.83 -3.25 10.04
N THR A 223 -7.47 -4.10 9.08
CA THR A 223 -7.65 -3.85 7.64
C THR A 223 -9.05 -4.21 7.14
N THR A 224 -9.79 -5.04 7.91
CA THR A 224 -11.17 -5.40 7.58
C THR A 224 -12.12 -4.51 8.35
N GLN A 225 -12.93 -3.76 7.63
CA GLN A 225 -14.00 -2.97 8.24
C GLN A 225 -15.09 -3.83 8.83
N HIS A 226 -15.62 -3.33 9.93
CA HIS A 226 -17.01 -3.59 10.24
C HIS A 226 -17.85 -2.66 9.36
N SER A 227 -18.76 -3.23 8.58
CA SER A 227 -19.71 -2.47 7.77
C SER A 227 -20.39 -1.43 8.66
N GLY A 228 -20.15 -0.16 8.35
CA GLY A 228 -20.76 0.95 9.04
C GLY A 228 -22.26 1.00 8.84
N VAL A 229 -22.90 1.97 9.46
CA VAL A 229 -24.29 2.36 9.14
C VAL A 229 -24.44 2.47 7.62
N ASN A 230 -25.37 1.72 7.04
CA ASN A 230 -25.67 1.65 5.60
C ASN A 230 -24.76 0.78 4.74
N GLY A 231 -24.04 -0.20 5.29
CA GLY A 231 -23.32 -1.20 4.49
C GLY A 231 -22.10 -0.69 3.72
N ASN A 232 -21.68 0.55 3.89
CA ASN A 232 -20.53 1.11 3.22
C ASN A 232 -19.24 0.59 3.84
N THR A 233 -18.57 -0.27 3.12
CA THR A 233 -17.23 -0.79 3.42
C THR A 233 -16.19 0.12 2.80
N THR A 234 -15.77 1.19 3.47
CA THR A 234 -14.61 1.95 3.01
C THR A 234 -13.33 1.35 3.60
N PRO A 235 -12.22 1.25 2.87
CA PRO A 235 -10.95 0.78 3.40
C PRO A 235 -10.54 1.62 4.59
N THR A 236 -10.16 0.98 5.67
CA THR A 236 -9.62 1.70 6.81
C THR A 236 -8.17 2.06 6.52
N GLY A 237 -7.85 3.34 6.61
CA GLY A 237 -6.47 3.77 6.82
C GLY A 237 -5.93 3.12 8.10
N GLY A 238 -4.61 3.00 8.22
CA GLY A 238 -3.98 2.49 9.44
C GLY A 238 -4.15 3.45 10.62
N ILE A 239 -3.56 3.07 11.74
CA ILE A 239 -3.48 3.91 12.94
C ILE A 239 -2.03 4.37 13.16
N ASN A 240 -1.83 5.62 13.49
CA ASN A 240 -0.63 6.09 14.16
C ASN A 240 -0.91 6.07 15.66
N LEU A 241 -0.37 5.06 16.35
CA LEU A 241 -0.54 4.89 17.79
C LEU A 241 0.57 5.64 18.52
N ILE A 242 0.20 6.62 19.32
CA ILE A 242 1.14 7.48 20.05
C ILE A 242 0.94 7.26 21.55
N MET A 243 1.95 6.74 22.21
CA MET A 243 1.97 6.66 23.69
C MET A 243 2.65 7.91 24.24
N ALA A 244 1.86 8.85 24.74
CA ALA A 244 2.32 10.15 25.24
C ALA A 244 2.14 10.30 26.75
N GLY A 245 1.27 9.52 27.39
CA GLY A 245 1.06 9.52 28.82
C GLY A 245 2.23 8.91 29.62
N THR A 246 2.17 9.02 30.93
CA THR A 246 3.19 8.46 31.84
C THR A 246 2.84 7.04 32.33
N GLY A 247 1.66 6.55 32.01
CA GLY A 247 1.16 5.25 32.43
C GLY A 247 1.67 4.08 31.57
N THR A 248 0.99 2.95 31.67
CA THR A 248 1.26 1.74 30.87
C THR A 248 0.02 1.35 30.07
N GLN A 249 0.17 1.18 28.76
CA GLN A 249 -0.82 0.54 27.91
C GLN A 249 -0.30 -0.84 27.50
N ASN A 250 -0.98 -1.89 27.91
CA ASN A 250 -0.67 -3.28 27.54
C ASN A 250 -1.59 -3.71 26.40
N LEU A 251 -1.02 -4.07 25.26
CA LEU A 251 -1.71 -4.58 24.08
C LEU A 251 -1.46 -6.09 23.98
N THR A 252 -2.45 -6.88 24.32
CA THR A 252 -2.38 -8.36 24.22
C THR A 252 -3.00 -8.90 22.94
N GLY A 253 -3.67 -8.05 22.19
CA GLY A 253 -4.28 -8.35 20.89
C GLY A 253 -3.35 -8.08 19.72
N THR A 254 -3.94 -8.00 18.53
CA THR A 254 -3.22 -7.88 17.27
C THR A 254 -2.98 -6.41 16.91
N VAL A 255 -1.74 -6.02 16.67
CA VAL A 255 -1.40 -4.70 16.13
C VAL A 255 -1.04 -4.87 14.65
N ILE A 256 -1.93 -4.43 13.76
CA ILE A 256 -1.82 -4.57 12.30
C ILE A 256 -1.95 -3.17 11.69
N ASN A 257 -1.19 -2.90 10.61
CA ASN A 257 -1.27 -1.63 9.88
C ASN A 257 -1.24 -0.39 10.81
N ALA A 258 -0.36 -0.42 11.81
CA ALA A 258 -0.15 0.69 12.73
C ALA A 258 1.30 1.18 12.65
N ASN A 259 1.49 2.50 12.74
CA ASN A 259 2.78 3.07 13.11
C ASN A 259 2.76 3.34 14.62
N ILE A 260 3.90 3.22 15.26
CA ILE A 260 4.02 3.38 16.72
C ILE A 260 4.98 4.50 17.03
N THR A 261 4.56 5.41 17.93
CA THR A 261 5.44 6.44 18.50
C THR A 261 5.39 6.34 20.02
N ALA A 262 6.52 6.06 20.64
CA ALA A 262 6.67 6.05 22.08
C ALA A 262 7.28 7.39 22.55
N GLN A 263 6.43 8.29 23.06
CA GLN A 263 6.83 9.62 23.57
C GLN A 263 6.97 9.65 25.09
N GLY A 264 6.20 8.82 25.79
CA GLY A 264 6.19 8.75 27.25
C GLY A 264 5.65 7.41 27.74
N GLY A 265 5.72 7.17 29.05
CA GLY A 265 5.20 5.96 29.69
C GLY A 265 5.70 4.65 29.07
N THR A 266 4.85 3.62 29.13
CA THR A 266 5.18 2.29 28.59
C THR A 266 4.09 1.76 27.68
N LEU A 267 4.44 1.44 26.45
CA LEU A 267 3.59 0.67 25.55
C LEU A 267 4.12 -0.76 25.45
N LYS A 268 3.33 -1.73 25.94
CA LYS A 268 3.62 -3.17 25.82
C LYS A 268 2.83 -3.79 24.70
N ILE A 269 3.48 -4.57 23.85
CA ILE A 269 2.87 -5.31 22.74
C ILE A 269 3.13 -6.80 22.97
N ASN A 270 2.16 -7.48 23.58
CA ASN A 270 2.27 -8.87 24.02
C ASN A 270 1.76 -9.85 22.94
N ASN A 271 2.17 -9.69 21.70
CA ASN A 271 1.78 -10.61 20.63
C ASN A 271 3.01 -11.27 20.01
N SER A 272 3.32 -12.46 20.49
CA SER A 272 4.48 -13.25 20.06
C SER A 272 4.38 -13.83 18.65
N SER A 273 3.23 -13.75 17.99
CA SER A 273 2.98 -14.41 16.69
C SER A 273 3.02 -13.47 15.50
N LEU A 274 3.27 -12.17 15.70
CA LEU A 274 3.23 -11.17 14.64
C LEU A 274 4.61 -10.64 14.28
N ALA A 275 4.98 -10.86 13.02
CA ALA A 275 5.95 -10.01 12.35
C ALA A 275 5.32 -8.61 12.25
N TYR A 276 5.78 -7.67 13.04
CA TYR A 276 5.32 -6.29 12.98
C TYR A 276 5.77 -5.65 11.66
N SER A 277 4.87 -4.94 11.00
CA SER A 277 5.13 -4.28 9.72
C SER A 277 4.70 -2.81 9.76
N GLY A 278 5.50 -1.95 10.35
CA GLY A 278 5.17 -0.52 10.45
C GLY A 278 6.38 0.33 10.79
N ILE A 279 6.15 1.63 10.94
CA ILE A 279 7.19 2.58 11.37
C ILE A 279 7.15 2.66 12.90
N ILE A 280 8.31 2.49 13.51
CA ILE A 280 8.54 2.66 14.95
C ILE A 280 9.38 3.91 15.16
N THR A 281 8.88 4.83 15.98
CA THR A 281 9.60 6.03 16.40
C THR A 281 9.73 6.04 17.92
N MET A 282 10.95 6.05 18.41
CA MET A 282 11.26 6.21 19.82
C MET A 282 11.49 7.70 20.10
N ALA A 283 10.65 8.30 20.94
CA ALA A 283 10.71 9.76 21.20
C ALA A 283 10.68 10.10 22.70
N GLY A 284 10.99 9.14 23.58
CA GLY A 284 11.10 9.37 25.02
C GLY A 284 10.47 8.30 25.92
N GLY A 285 9.52 7.50 25.40
CA GLY A 285 8.84 6.45 26.20
C GLY A 285 9.54 5.09 26.16
N THR A 286 8.89 4.10 26.74
CA THR A 286 9.28 2.68 26.67
C THR A 286 8.37 1.93 25.72
N LEU A 287 8.95 1.20 24.77
CA LEU A 287 8.27 0.25 23.91
C LEU A 287 8.77 -1.16 24.20
N ASP A 288 7.88 -2.02 24.70
CA ASP A 288 8.19 -3.40 25.08
C ASP A 288 7.43 -4.39 24.19
N PHE A 289 8.13 -5.11 23.35
CA PHE A 289 7.54 -6.05 22.39
C PHE A 289 7.31 -7.46 22.95
N THR A 290 7.78 -7.77 24.12
CA THR A 290 7.59 -9.07 24.78
C THR A 290 7.93 -10.28 23.89
N SER A 291 8.91 -10.20 23.01
CA SER A 291 9.37 -11.23 22.05
C SER A 291 8.88 -11.12 20.58
N ALA A 292 8.37 -9.98 20.13
CA ALA A 292 8.02 -9.81 18.72
C ALA A 292 9.26 -9.66 17.81
N THR A 293 9.11 -10.15 16.57
CA THR A 293 10.13 -9.97 15.52
C THR A 293 9.77 -8.77 14.63
N LEU A 294 10.72 -7.88 14.41
CA LEU A 294 10.62 -6.77 13.47
C LEU A 294 11.25 -7.22 12.14
N GLY A 295 10.39 -7.54 11.19
CA GLY A 295 10.77 -8.13 9.90
C GLY A 295 10.96 -7.08 8.78
N ALA A 296 11.13 -7.55 7.56
CA ALA A 296 11.47 -6.76 6.36
C ALA A 296 10.52 -5.58 6.04
N ASN A 297 9.27 -5.62 6.52
CA ASN A 297 8.31 -4.54 6.34
C ASN A 297 8.30 -3.52 7.50
N SER A 298 9.20 -3.67 8.48
CA SER A 298 9.32 -2.76 9.60
C SER A 298 10.40 -1.72 9.37
N VAL A 299 10.13 -0.49 9.80
CA VAL A 299 11.12 0.60 9.81
C VAL A 299 11.32 1.04 11.25
N LEU A 300 12.54 1.03 11.72
CA LEU A 300 12.92 1.52 13.03
C LEU A 300 13.72 2.82 12.89
N ASN A 301 13.16 3.92 13.39
CA ASN A 301 13.85 5.19 13.45
C ASN A 301 14.81 5.18 14.64
N MET A 302 16.09 5.22 14.36
CA MET A 302 17.17 5.06 15.36
C MET A 302 17.56 6.36 16.08
N ASN A 303 16.98 7.50 15.71
CA ASN A 303 17.40 8.80 16.23
C ASN A 303 16.63 9.28 17.48
N GLY A 304 15.70 8.50 17.95
CA GLY A 304 14.86 8.89 19.08
C GLY A 304 15.54 8.73 20.44
N THR A 305 14.79 9.04 21.49
CA THR A 305 15.13 8.78 22.90
C THR A 305 14.14 7.78 23.48
N GLY A 306 14.42 7.22 24.66
CA GLY A 306 13.54 6.26 25.33
C GLY A 306 14.13 4.86 25.40
N ILE A 307 13.28 3.84 25.57
CA ILE A 307 13.72 2.48 25.79
C ILE A 307 12.97 1.52 24.88
N LEU A 308 13.70 0.75 24.06
CA LEU A 308 13.15 -0.37 23.30
C LEU A 308 13.50 -1.68 24.02
N LYS A 309 12.47 -2.53 24.29
CA LYS A 309 12.66 -3.79 25.03
C LYS A 309 12.14 -5.00 24.26
N ASN A 310 12.84 -6.14 24.48
CA ASN A 310 12.38 -7.48 24.12
C ASN A 310 11.98 -7.64 22.64
N ALA A 311 12.73 -7.05 21.73
CA ALA A 311 12.50 -7.12 20.29
C ALA A 311 13.61 -7.90 19.58
N ALA A 312 13.25 -8.69 18.58
CA ALA A 312 14.17 -9.26 17.61
C ALA A 312 14.08 -8.48 16.30
N ILE A 313 15.21 -7.94 15.83
CA ILE A 313 15.32 -7.24 14.55
C ILE A 313 15.83 -8.25 13.52
N ASP A 314 14.96 -8.68 12.61
CA ASP A 314 15.27 -9.66 11.58
C ASP A 314 14.67 -9.24 10.24
N GLY A 315 15.46 -8.59 9.42
CA GLY A 315 15.08 -8.04 8.13
C GLY A 315 14.60 -6.59 8.14
N ALA A 316 14.40 -5.96 9.30
CA ALA A 316 13.88 -4.59 9.39
C ALA A 316 14.86 -3.54 8.83
N LYS A 317 14.31 -2.40 8.42
CA LYS A 317 15.09 -1.23 8.01
C LYS A 317 15.36 -0.33 9.23
N LEU A 318 16.64 -0.11 9.53
CA LEU A 318 17.12 0.82 10.55
C LEU A 318 17.45 2.15 9.87
N THR A 319 16.80 3.24 10.26
CA THR A 319 16.97 4.54 9.60
C THR A 319 17.64 5.53 10.57
N TYR A 320 18.73 6.12 10.14
CA TYR A 320 19.46 7.15 10.86
C TYR A 320 19.40 8.48 10.10
N THR A 321 19.06 9.56 10.79
CA THR A 321 19.17 10.94 10.28
C THR A 321 20.33 11.70 10.90
N GLU A 322 20.88 11.15 11.99
CA GLU A 322 22.01 11.69 12.72
C GLU A 322 22.97 10.55 13.11
N SER A 323 24.19 10.87 13.49
CA SER A 323 25.14 9.88 13.98
C SER A 323 24.72 9.34 15.35
N GLY A 324 24.72 8.01 15.48
CA GLY A 324 24.40 7.31 16.72
C GLY A 324 22.90 7.19 17.00
N SER A 325 22.55 6.37 17.97
CA SER A 325 21.20 6.19 18.51
C SER A 325 21.17 6.64 19.95
N SER A 326 20.19 7.46 20.29
CA SER A 326 20.04 7.99 21.66
C SER A 326 19.06 7.19 22.53
N PHE A 327 18.31 6.24 21.98
CA PHE A 327 17.42 5.40 22.78
C PHE A 327 18.14 4.16 23.32
N THR A 328 17.72 3.70 24.51
CA THR A 328 18.27 2.53 25.17
C THR A 328 17.66 1.25 24.62
N LYS A 329 18.48 0.21 24.44
CA LYS A 329 18.07 -1.11 23.97
C LYS A 329 18.27 -2.13 25.08
N GLU A 330 17.16 -2.73 25.55
CA GLU A 330 17.16 -3.75 26.58
C GLU A 330 16.64 -5.07 26.03
N ASN A 331 17.48 -6.10 26.01
CA ASN A 331 17.11 -7.41 25.44
C ASN A 331 16.63 -7.31 24.00
N VAL A 332 17.32 -6.53 23.17
CA VAL A 332 17.07 -6.39 21.73
C VAL A 332 18.15 -7.15 20.98
N THR A 333 17.73 -8.03 20.08
CA THR A 333 18.66 -8.78 19.21
C THR A 333 18.57 -8.28 17.78
N PHE A 334 19.71 -8.20 17.10
CA PHE A 334 19.82 -7.80 15.70
C PHE A 334 20.37 -8.98 14.92
N THR A 335 19.56 -9.57 14.04
CA THR A 335 19.92 -10.76 13.28
C THR A 335 20.23 -10.41 11.82
N SER A 336 19.36 -9.65 11.18
CA SER A 336 19.51 -9.20 9.82
C SER A 336 18.73 -7.92 9.55
N GLY A 337 19.02 -7.24 8.46
CA GLY A 337 18.25 -6.06 8.04
C GLY A 337 19.04 -5.12 7.16
N THR A 338 18.45 -3.94 6.98
CA THR A 338 19.05 -2.84 6.22
C THR A 338 19.32 -1.66 7.15
N ILE A 339 20.53 -1.13 7.10
CA ILE A 339 20.91 0.08 7.82
C ILE A 339 20.97 1.22 6.80
N ASP A 340 20.05 2.17 6.92
CA ASP A 340 19.98 3.36 6.08
C ASP A 340 20.51 4.56 6.85
N ILE A 341 21.69 5.00 6.48
CA ILE A 341 22.35 6.17 7.05
C ILE A 341 22.26 7.40 6.12
N GLY A 342 21.45 7.33 5.06
CA GLY A 342 21.35 8.40 4.06
C GLY A 342 21.06 9.76 4.69
N GLY A 343 20.15 9.82 5.68
CA GLY A 343 19.86 11.05 6.42
C GLY A 343 20.99 11.51 7.33
N ALA A 344 21.84 10.60 7.80
CA ALA A 344 22.99 10.94 8.64
C ALA A 344 24.19 11.43 7.82
N LEU A 345 24.27 11.10 6.54
CA LEU A 345 25.38 11.54 5.68
C LEU A 345 25.48 13.06 5.57
N ASP A 346 24.35 13.76 5.63
CA ASP A 346 24.33 15.23 5.58
C ASP A 346 24.96 15.89 6.81
N SER A 347 25.04 15.17 7.92
CA SER A 347 25.68 15.64 9.16
C SER A 347 27.17 15.30 9.25
N LEU A 348 27.70 14.50 8.33
CA LEU A 348 29.12 14.14 8.29
C LEU A 348 29.92 15.33 7.74
N VAL A 349 30.99 15.69 8.47
CA VAL A 349 31.87 16.81 8.10
C VAL A 349 33.10 16.26 7.38
N GLU A 350 33.52 16.92 6.31
CA GLU A 350 34.71 16.56 5.54
C GLU A 350 35.96 16.45 6.44
N GLY A 351 36.63 15.31 6.41
CA GLY A 351 37.87 15.06 7.18
C GLY A 351 37.67 14.55 8.60
N GLU A 352 36.44 14.41 9.10
CA GLU A 352 36.19 13.75 10.37
C GLU A 352 36.22 12.22 10.22
N GLN A 353 36.84 11.56 11.17
CA GLN A 353 36.98 10.10 11.19
C GLN A 353 36.19 9.49 12.35
N GLY A 354 35.61 8.31 12.11
CA GLY A 354 35.13 7.47 13.20
C GLY A 354 33.72 7.75 13.70
N TYR A 355 32.73 7.95 12.84
CA TYR A 355 31.34 7.97 13.27
C TYR A 355 30.93 6.60 13.76
N THR A 356 30.30 6.56 14.92
CA THR A 356 29.83 5.34 15.55
C THR A 356 28.31 5.35 15.65
N PHE A 357 27.67 4.34 15.08
CA PHE A 357 26.24 4.08 15.25
C PHE A 357 26.08 2.88 16.18
N ASP A 358 25.43 3.07 17.33
CA ASP A 358 25.15 1.96 18.25
C ASP A 358 23.92 1.19 17.75
N LEU A 359 24.14 -0.02 17.29
CA LEU A 359 23.12 -0.90 16.71
C LEU A 359 22.54 -1.91 17.71
N GLY A 360 22.99 -1.91 18.96
CA GLY A 360 22.55 -2.86 19.98
C GLY A 360 23.47 -4.06 20.17
N ASN A 361 22.93 -5.20 20.61
CA ASN A 361 23.74 -6.38 20.94
C ASN A 361 24.02 -7.22 19.69
N ASN A 362 25.27 -7.62 19.51
CA ASN A 362 25.78 -8.58 18.52
C ASN A 362 25.14 -8.47 17.13
N LEU A 363 25.75 -7.68 16.27
CA LEU A 363 25.42 -7.69 14.85
C LEU A 363 26.05 -8.90 14.19
N ASP A 364 25.23 -9.68 13.58
CA ASP A 364 25.67 -10.66 12.61
C ASP A 364 25.97 -9.97 11.26
N THR A 365 26.77 -10.62 10.42
CA THR A 365 27.22 -10.13 9.10
C THR A 365 26.09 -9.93 8.08
N ASN A 366 24.83 -10.10 8.49
CA ASN A 366 23.64 -10.11 7.59
C ASN A 366 22.98 -8.73 7.41
N PHE A 367 23.67 -7.65 7.78
CA PHE A 367 23.15 -6.29 7.55
C PHE A 367 23.72 -5.67 6.27
N THR A 368 22.84 -5.09 5.48
CA THR A 368 23.20 -4.26 4.33
C THR A 368 23.19 -2.80 4.74
N VAL A 369 24.30 -2.10 4.57
CA VAL A 369 24.38 -0.66 4.83
C VAL A 369 24.13 0.12 3.55
N LEU A 370 23.17 1.04 3.59
CA LEU A 370 22.84 1.94 2.49
C LEU A 370 23.55 3.27 2.68
N GLY A 371 24.09 3.81 1.61
CA GLY A 371 24.76 5.10 1.60
C GLY A 371 26.29 5.04 1.71
N LEU A 372 26.88 3.87 1.90
CA LEU A 372 28.33 3.68 2.00
C LEU A 372 28.81 2.53 1.11
N GLU A 373 30.02 2.65 0.58
CA GLU A 373 30.70 1.55 -0.12
C GLU A 373 31.29 0.55 0.88
N ARG A 374 31.36 -0.73 0.50
CA ARG A 374 32.11 -1.72 1.28
C ARG A 374 33.56 -1.30 1.41
N GLY A 375 34.06 -1.25 2.66
CA GLY A 375 35.39 -0.75 2.98
C GLY A 375 35.37 0.66 3.58
N GLN A 376 34.32 1.43 3.38
CA GLN A 376 34.09 2.70 4.06
C GLN A 376 33.44 2.51 5.45
N TYR A 377 33.04 1.32 5.77
CA TYR A 377 32.51 0.94 7.07
C TYR A 377 33.00 -0.44 7.50
N SER A 378 32.94 -0.69 8.79
CA SER A 378 33.03 -2.01 9.37
C SER A 378 31.94 -2.15 10.42
N ILE A 379 31.45 -3.37 10.61
CA ILE A 379 30.57 -3.71 11.73
C ILE A 379 31.43 -4.50 12.72
N GLU A 380 31.66 -3.94 13.89
CA GLU A 380 32.47 -4.54 14.95
C GLU A 380 31.59 -4.79 16.17
N GLY A 381 31.20 -6.04 16.36
CA GLY A 381 30.26 -6.43 17.40
C GLY A 381 28.90 -5.78 17.20
N ARG A 382 28.57 -4.73 17.94
CA ARG A 382 27.29 -4.01 17.87
C ARG A 382 27.39 -2.60 17.27
N VAL A 383 28.54 -2.27 16.73
CA VAL A 383 28.83 -0.91 16.28
C VAL A 383 29.09 -0.89 14.78
N LEU A 384 28.36 -0.06 14.07
CA LEU A 384 28.70 0.33 12.69
C LEU A 384 29.74 1.46 12.80
N MET A 385 30.95 1.18 12.39
CA MET A 385 32.01 2.18 12.31
C MET A 385 32.18 2.64 10.87
N ILE A 386 32.09 3.93 10.66
CA ILE A 386 32.43 4.54 9.38
C ILE A 386 33.92 4.86 9.39
N LYS A 387 34.63 4.32 8.40
CA LYS A 387 36.08 4.46 8.28
C LYS A 387 36.41 5.51 7.25
N ASP A 388 37.28 6.45 7.59
CA ASP A 388 38.08 7.31 6.71
C ASP A 388 37.36 7.77 5.44
N VAL A 389 36.19 8.34 5.61
CA VAL A 389 35.41 8.81 4.49
C VAL A 389 35.74 10.27 4.23
N ALA A 390 36.54 10.51 3.18
CA ALA A 390 36.63 11.84 2.62
C ALA A 390 35.30 12.17 1.92
N ILE A 391 34.42 12.85 2.63
CA ILE A 391 33.17 13.37 2.03
C ILE A 391 33.59 14.56 1.18
N SER A 392 33.88 14.33 -0.10
CA SER A 392 34.15 15.40 -1.03
C SER A 392 32.93 15.60 -1.95
N ARG A 393 32.47 16.84 -2.00
CA ARG A 393 31.54 17.25 -3.05
C ARG A 393 32.33 17.42 -4.32
N VAL A 394 32.21 16.49 -5.26
CA VAL A 394 32.91 16.57 -6.56
C VAL A 394 32.03 17.25 -7.56
N THR A 395 32.48 18.39 -8.06
CA THR A 395 31.89 19.03 -9.24
C THR A 395 32.58 18.43 -10.47
N TRP A 396 31.83 17.71 -11.30
CA TRP A 396 32.34 17.11 -12.52
C TRP A 396 32.71 18.17 -13.53
N VAL A 397 33.97 18.18 -13.98
CA VAL A 397 34.49 19.24 -14.90
C VAL A 397 34.75 18.70 -16.30
N SER A 398 35.13 17.43 -16.46
CA SER A 398 35.26 16.78 -17.77
C SER A 398 35.21 15.27 -17.67
N ALA A 399 34.53 14.65 -18.61
CA ALA A 399 34.66 13.20 -18.81
C ALA A 399 35.84 12.94 -19.74
N GLY A 400 36.69 11.97 -19.39
CA GLY A 400 37.65 11.37 -20.30
C GLY A 400 36.93 10.83 -21.54
N ALA A 401 37.66 10.43 -22.58
CA ALA A 401 37.10 9.85 -23.78
C ALA A 401 36.23 8.62 -23.40
N GLY A 402 34.91 8.74 -23.54
CA GLY A 402 33.95 7.71 -23.14
C GLY A 402 33.02 8.09 -21.99
N GLY A 403 33.19 9.26 -21.35
CA GLY A 403 32.29 9.76 -20.34
C GLY A 403 32.36 9.06 -18.98
N ALA A 404 33.38 8.22 -18.72
CA ALA A 404 33.58 7.58 -17.44
C ALA A 404 34.19 8.52 -16.41
N LEU A 405 33.76 8.40 -15.15
CA LEU A 405 34.39 9.09 -14.03
C LEU A 405 35.81 8.53 -13.80
N GLU A 406 36.79 9.43 -13.66
CA GLU A 406 38.16 9.01 -13.36
C GLU A 406 38.28 8.49 -11.92
N GLU A 407 39.38 7.75 -11.65
CA GLU A 407 39.62 7.08 -10.39
C GLU A 407 39.64 7.99 -9.14
N THR A 408 39.89 9.29 -9.33
CA THR A 408 39.87 10.32 -8.27
C THR A 408 38.51 10.57 -7.63
N VAL A 409 37.42 10.05 -8.23
CA VAL A 409 36.04 10.24 -7.73
C VAL A 409 35.53 9.05 -6.92
N LYS A 410 36.34 8.02 -6.72
CA LYS A 410 35.96 6.76 -6.05
C LYS A 410 35.41 6.93 -4.64
N ASN A 411 35.72 8.01 -3.98
CA ASN A 411 35.40 8.24 -2.58
C ASN A 411 34.43 9.41 -2.37
N ALA A 412 33.75 9.88 -3.43
CA ALA A 412 32.77 10.94 -3.29
C ALA A 412 31.38 10.37 -3.00
N PHE A 413 30.71 10.82 -1.97
CA PHE A 413 29.32 10.49 -1.69
C PHE A 413 28.34 11.36 -2.48
N THR A 414 28.74 12.57 -2.82
CA THR A 414 27.91 13.52 -3.54
C THR A 414 28.56 13.87 -4.87
N LEU A 415 27.82 13.63 -5.96
CA LEU A 415 28.23 13.98 -7.31
C LEU A 415 27.34 15.10 -7.82
N ALA A 416 27.90 16.30 -7.93
CA ALA A 416 27.26 17.44 -8.57
C ALA A 416 27.73 17.58 -10.02
N LEU A 417 26.85 17.27 -10.97
CA LEU A 417 27.09 17.45 -12.40
C LEU A 417 26.76 18.91 -12.76
N GLY A 418 27.68 19.59 -13.40
CA GLY A 418 27.56 21.03 -13.74
C GLY A 418 27.67 21.30 -15.23
N GLU A 419 27.70 22.56 -15.57
CA GLU A 419 27.98 23.01 -16.96
C GLU A 419 29.34 22.45 -17.41
N GLY A 420 29.38 21.89 -18.63
CA GLY A 420 30.58 21.25 -19.19
C GLY A 420 30.71 19.77 -18.88
N SER A 421 29.78 19.18 -18.11
CA SER A 421 29.71 17.72 -17.96
C SER A 421 29.47 17.05 -19.31
N ALA A 422 30.06 15.86 -19.49
CA ALA A 422 29.82 15.08 -20.69
C ALA A 422 28.36 14.67 -20.81
N ALA A 423 27.87 14.51 -22.05
CA ALA A 423 26.50 14.05 -22.30
C ALA A 423 26.24 12.64 -21.75
N ASN A 424 27.30 11.82 -21.56
CA ASN A 424 27.25 10.50 -20.97
C ASN A 424 28.23 10.42 -19.79
N VAL A 425 27.73 10.05 -18.63
CA VAL A 425 28.50 9.89 -17.39
C VAL A 425 28.30 8.47 -16.86
N SER A 426 29.39 7.81 -16.44
CA SER A 426 29.33 6.46 -15.89
C SER A 426 30.09 6.36 -14.57
N LEU A 427 29.51 5.68 -13.60
CA LEU A 427 30.12 5.50 -12.27
C LEU A 427 31.20 4.45 -12.26
N GLY A 428 31.08 3.41 -13.10
CA GLY A 428 32.08 2.36 -13.30
C GLY A 428 32.49 2.26 -14.76
N TYR A 429 33.62 1.56 -15.01
CA TYR A 429 34.19 1.44 -16.34
C TYR A 429 34.74 0.04 -16.62
N LEU A 430 34.39 -0.53 -17.74
CA LEU A 430 34.95 -1.77 -18.28
C LEU A 430 35.66 -1.46 -19.58
N ASN A 431 36.97 -1.46 -19.55
CA ASN A 431 37.83 -1.40 -20.74
C ASN A 431 38.88 -2.47 -20.56
N GLY A 432 39.10 -3.32 -21.48
CA GLY A 432 39.94 -4.53 -21.36
C GLY A 432 41.29 -4.39 -20.66
N THR A 433 41.77 -3.22 -20.40
CA THR A 433 42.98 -2.92 -19.63
C THR A 433 42.68 -2.17 -18.33
N LEU A 434 41.51 -1.57 -18.16
CA LEU A 434 41.11 -0.79 -16.99
C LEU A 434 39.74 -1.26 -16.52
N THR A 435 39.71 -2.07 -15.46
CA THR A 435 38.50 -2.50 -14.80
C THR A 435 38.40 -1.79 -13.46
N THR A 436 37.42 -0.89 -13.30
CA THR A 436 37.06 -0.40 -11.98
C THR A 436 35.98 -1.30 -11.43
N SER A 437 36.23 -1.90 -10.28
CA SER A 437 35.26 -2.71 -9.52
C SER A 437 35.12 -2.14 -8.12
N GLY A 438 34.10 -2.53 -7.40
CA GLY A 438 33.76 -2.06 -6.07
C GLY A 438 32.43 -1.32 -6.06
N ASP A 439 31.83 -1.24 -4.88
CA ASP A 439 30.52 -0.62 -4.70
C ASP A 439 30.57 0.86 -5.12
N LYS A 440 29.54 1.32 -5.81
CA LYS A 440 29.32 2.70 -6.25
C LYS A 440 28.06 3.23 -5.58
N VAL A 441 28.23 4.13 -4.64
CA VAL A 441 27.13 4.72 -3.87
C VAL A 441 27.24 6.24 -3.96
N TYR A 442 26.29 6.86 -4.67
CA TYR A 442 26.35 8.30 -4.91
C TYR A 442 25.00 8.99 -4.72
N GLN A 443 25.03 10.12 -4.07
CA GLN A 443 23.99 11.15 -4.16
C GLN A 443 24.31 12.04 -5.37
N ILE A 444 23.37 12.13 -6.33
CA ILE A 444 23.64 12.74 -7.63
C ILE A 444 22.67 13.89 -7.87
N THR A 445 23.23 15.04 -8.26
CA THR A 445 22.46 16.18 -8.75
C THR A 445 23.07 16.67 -10.07
N ASN A 446 22.22 17.08 -11.02
CA ASN A 446 22.65 17.79 -12.20
C ASN A 446 22.25 19.25 -12.06
N THR A 447 23.23 20.12 -11.86
CA THR A 447 23.05 21.59 -11.76
C THR A 447 23.22 22.30 -13.08
N GLY A 448 23.64 21.59 -14.14
CA GLY A 448 23.75 22.12 -15.49
C GLY A 448 22.42 22.15 -16.24
N GLY A 449 22.30 23.03 -17.23
CA GLY A 449 21.10 23.13 -18.08
C GLY A 449 20.94 21.99 -19.10
N THR A 450 21.95 21.12 -19.25
CA THR A 450 21.99 20.06 -20.28
C THR A 450 21.56 18.72 -19.67
N LYS A 451 20.74 17.93 -20.41
CA LYS A 451 20.40 16.57 -20.01
C LYS A 451 21.62 15.67 -20.11
N ILE A 452 21.83 14.84 -19.09
CA ILE A 452 22.97 13.92 -18.98
C ILE A 452 22.43 12.49 -18.96
N ASN A 453 23.01 11.60 -19.74
CA ASN A 453 22.80 10.15 -19.59
C ASN A 453 23.71 9.64 -18.48
N LEU A 454 23.13 8.91 -17.53
CA LEU A 454 23.84 8.39 -16.36
C LEU A 454 23.83 6.86 -16.40
N ASN A 455 25.02 6.26 -16.31
CA ASN A 455 25.17 4.82 -16.38
C ASN A 455 25.92 4.31 -15.15
N GLY A 456 25.51 3.15 -14.64
CA GLY A 456 26.24 2.46 -13.59
C GLY A 456 27.62 2.05 -14.04
N VAL A 457 27.68 1.27 -15.12
CA VAL A 457 28.95 0.81 -15.71
C VAL A 457 28.93 1.03 -17.23
N TYR A 458 30.01 1.57 -17.76
CA TYR A 458 30.19 1.73 -19.19
C TYR A 458 31.16 0.67 -19.74
N ASN A 459 30.72 -0.01 -20.81
CA ASN A 459 31.54 -0.96 -21.54
C ASN A 459 31.92 -0.36 -22.92
N ARG A 460 33.19 -0.07 -23.12
CA ARG A 460 33.68 0.64 -24.32
C ARG A 460 34.11 -0.33 -25.42
N GLY A 461 33.57 -1.40 -25.70
CA GLY A 461 33.65 -2.24 -26.92
C GLY A 461 34.91 -2.17 -27.79
N GLU A 462 36.10 -1.82 -27.28
CA GLU A 462 37.33 -1.88 -28.04
C GLU A 462 37.76 -3.32 -28.21
N THR A 463 38.37 -3.62 -29.35
CA THR A 463 38.87 -4.95 -29.74
C THR A 463 39.83 -5.49 -28.69
N LEU A 464 39.32 -6.30 -27.79
CA LEU A 464 40.09 -6.95 -26.72
C LEU A 464 40.26 -8.42 -26.93
N PRO A 465 41.32 -9.02 -26.40
CA PRO A 465 41.48 -10.47 -26.43
C PRO A 465 40.26 -11.14 -25.80
N SER A 466 39.81 -12.23 -26.37
CA SER A 466 38.68 -13.05 -25.99
C SER A 466 38.62 -13.28 -24.47
N GLY A 467 37.68 -12.58 -23.79
CA GLY A 467 37.42 -12.75 -22.35
C GLY A 467 36.19 -12.01 -21.91
N ASN A 468 35.46 -12.56 -20.95
CA ASN A 468 34.31 -11.91 -20.32
C ASN A 468 34.79 -10.73 -19.48
N LEU A 469 34.18 -9.56 -19.65
CA LEU A 469 34.41 -8.41 -18.82
C LEU A 469 33.55 -8.49 -17.57
N ASN A 470 34.18 -8.47 -16.39
CA ASN A 470 33.49 -8.67 -15.12
C ASN A 470 33.62 -7.42 -14.27
N TYR A 471 32.49 -6.87 -13.87
CA TYR A 471 32.39 -5.87 -12.81
C TYR A 471 31.86 -6.51 -11.54
N ARG A 472 32.42 -6.18 -10.37
CA ARG A 472 31.96 -6.64 -9.06
C ARG A 472 31.75 -5.47 -8.15
N GLY A 473 30.56 -5.35 -7.60
CA GLY A 473 30.14 -4.31 -6.67
C GLY A 473 28.70 -3.89 -6.90
N ASP A 474 28.08 -3.39 -5.85
CA ASP A 474 26.73 -2.83 -5.89
C ASP A 474 26.76 -1.40 -6.46
N ILE A 475 25.66 -1.00 -7.12
CA ILE A 475 25.52 0.33 -7.69
C ILE A 475 24.28 0.99 -7.13
N TRP A 476 24.50 2.07 -6.38
CA TRP A 476 23.44 2.89 -5.78
C TRP A 476 23.51 4.31 -6.34
N MET A 477 22.42 4.74 -6.94
CA MET A 477 22.25 6.10 -7.45
C MET A 477 21.06 6.74 -6.75
N ASP A 478 21.32 7.70 -5.87
CA ASP A 478 20.28 8.55 -5.29
C ASP A 478 20.30 9.91 -6.00
N ILE A 479 19.33 10.15 -6.86
CA ILE A 479 19.27 11.29 -7.76
C ILE A 479 18.17 12.23 -7.27
N SER A 480 18.57 13.39 -6.73
CA SER A 480 17.65 14.32 -6.07
C SER A 480 17.31 15.57 -6.85
N GLY A 481 17.99 15.86 -7.97
CA GLY A 481 17.72 17.05 -8.76
C GLY A 481 18.40 17.09 -10.11
N GLY A 482 17.86 17.92 -11.00
CA GLY A 482 18.38 18.17 -12.34
C GLY A 482 17.75 17.32 -13.43
N ALA A 483 18.18 17.53 -14.67
CA ALA A 483 17.61 16.90 -15.85
C ALA A 483 18.54 15.79 -16.39
N PHE A 484 17.97 14.63 -16.65
CA PHE A 484 18.67 13.48 -17.19
C PHE A 484 17.96 12.96 -18.45
N GLY A 485 18.74 12.39 -19.35
CA GLY A 485 18.24 11.61 -20.46
C GLY A 485 17.90 10.19 -19.98
N ILE A 486 18.76 9.21 -20.32
CA ILE A 486 18.61 7.84 -19.86
C ILE A 486 19.44 7.62 -18.60
N ILE A 487 18.83 7.03 -17.58
CA ILE A 487 19.51 6.57 -16.39
C ILE A 487 19.47 5.04 -16.39
N SER A 488 20.63 4.40 -16.23
CA SER A 488 20.78 2.94 -16.21
C SER A 488 21.64 2.52 -15.04
N GLY A 489 21.10 1.65 -14.16
CA GLY A 489 21.82 1.14 -12.98
C GLY A 489 22.92 0.14 -13.33
N GLY A 490 22.75 -0.61 -14.41
CA GLY A 490 23.69 -1.67 -14.83
C GLY A 490 24.70 -1.23 -15.89
N VAL A 491 25.05 -2.18 -16.75
CA VAL A 491 26.03 -1.96 -17.81
C VAL A 491 25.38 -1.32 -19.04
N THR A 492 26.01 -0.26 -19.55
CA THR A 492 25.67 0.33 -20.85
C THR A 492 26.79 0.05 -21.82
N ASN A 493 26.48 -0.50 -22.99
CA ASN A 493 27.45 -0.76 -24.04
C ASN A 493 27.38 0.29 -25.16
N GLU A 494 28.53 0.62 -25.73
CA GLU A 494 28.56 1.40 -26.94
C GLU A 494 28.04 0.58 -28.14
N TRP A 495 27.43 1.23 -29.12
CA TRP A 495 26.92 0.61 -30.34
C TRP A 495 28.08 0.02 -31.15
N SER A 496 28.46 -1.25 -30.87
CA SER A 496 29.49 -1.97 -31.62
C SER A 496 28.92 -3.30 -32.09
N THR A 497 29.23 -3.65 -33.32
CA THR A 497 28.84 -4.93 -33.90
C THR A 497 29.66 -6.12 -33.35
N ASN A 498 30.72 -5.87 -32.58
CA ASN A 498 31.59 -6.87 -31.95
C ASN A 498 31.40 -6.87 -30.44
N LEU A 499 30.26 -7.38 -30.02
CA LEU A 499 29.82 -7.35 -28.62
C LEU A 499 30.48 -8.44 -27.79
N GLN A 500 31.34 -8.07 -26.84
CA GLN A 500 31.85 -8.98 -25.84
C GLN A 500 30.83 -9.19 -24.72
N THR A 501 30.77 -10.38 -24.18
CA THR A 501 29.95 -10.65 -22.99
C THR A 501 30.47 -9.92 -21.79
N SER A 502 29.57 -9.31 -21.02
CA SER A 502 29.90 -8.64 -19.75
C SER A 502 29.11 -9.25 -18.59
N THR A 503 29.70 -9.25 -17.41
CA THR A 503 29.06 -9.71 -16.19
C THR A 503 29.15 -8.59 -15.15
N LEU A 504 28.02 -8.24 -14.54
CA LEU A 504 27.95 -7.43 -13.37
C LEU A 504 27.52 -8.32 -12.20
N THR A 505 28.34 -8.38 -11.17
CA THR A 505 28.03 -9.11 -9.92
C THR A 505 27.80 -8.11 -8.82
N GLY A 506 26.57 -7.91 -8.41
CA GLY A 506 26.11 -6.95 -7.42
C GLY A 506 24.70 -6.48 -7.73
N ASP A 507 24.06 -5.85 -6.77
CA ASP A 507 22.73 -5.24 -6.91
C ASP A 507 22.82 -3.86 -7.57
N THR A 508 21.77 -3.48 -8.29
CA THR A 508 21.64 -2.14 -8.83
C THR A 508 20.40 -1.44 -8.23
N HIS A 509 20.58 -0.22 -7.76
CA HIS A 509 19.53 0.61 -7.19
C HIS A 509 19.57 1.99 -7.82
N VAL A 510 18.48 2.37 -8.47
CA VAL A 510 18.31 3.70 -9.07
C VAL A 510 17.14 4.38 -8.39
N GLN A 511 17.40 5.43 -7.63
CA GLN A 511 16.38 6.23 -6.96
C GLN A 511 16.36 7.64 -7.53
N LEU A 512 15.16 8.07 -7.98
CA LEU A 512 14.90 9.45 -8.35
C LEU A 512 13.97 10.10 -7.31
N SER A 513 14.31 11.29 -6.88
CA SER A 513 13.53 12.02 -5.89
C SER A 513 13.54 13.53 -6.14
N GLY A 514 12.73 14.28 -5.42
CA GLY A 514 12.74 15.73 -5.38
C GLY A 514 12.45 16.38 -6.75
N LYS A 515 13.40 17.14 -7.26
CA LYS A 515 13.27 17.87 -8.56
C LYS A 515 14.00 17.17 -9.71
N ALA A 516 14.36 15.90 -9.54
CA ALA A 516 15.01 15.16 -10.62
C ALA A 516 14.00 14.85 -11.74
N THR A 517 14.46 15.04 -12.98
CA THR A 517 13.69 14.69 -14.18
C THR A 517 14.50 13.74 -15.06
N ALA A 518 13.88 12.72 -15.63
CA ALA A 518 14.54 11.80 -16.53
C ALA A 518 13.65 11.49 -17.74
N GLU A 519 14.28 11.15 -18.87
CA GLU A 519 13.56 10.64 -20.02
C GLU A 519 13.20 9.16 -19.81
N HIS A 520 14.18 8.34 -19.45
CA HIS A 520 14.00 6.93 -19.13
C HIS A 520 14.80 6.53 -17.90
N VAL A 521 14.29 5.57 -17.14
CA VAL A 521 14.99 4.97 -16.00
C VAL A 521 14.97 3.46 -16.10
N ILE A 522 16.15 2.86 -16.01
CA ILE A 522 16.41 1.43 -16.20
C ILE A 522 17.21 0.90 -15.00
N GLY A 523 16.66 -0.07 -14.28
CA GLY A 523 17.35 -0.67 -13.12
C GLY A 523 18.59 -1.48 -13.50
N GLY A 524 18.49 -2.26 -14.57
CA GLY A 524 19.56 -3.09 -15.08
C GLY A 524 20.35 -2.46 -16.24
N ASN A 525 20.66 -3.28 -17.23
CA ASN A 525 21.51 -2.91 -18.37
C ASN A 525 20.76 -2.13 -19.44
N ASN A 526 21.44 -1.18 -20.08
CA ASN A 526 20.89 -0.45 -21.21
C ASN A 526 21.65 -0.79 -22.49
N LYS A 527 20.92 -1.19 -23.53
CA LYS A 527 21.39 -1.47 -24.91
C LYS A 527 22.73 -2.21 -24.91
N GLY A 528 22.76 -3.50 -25.00
CA GLY A 528 24.05 -4.08 -24.90
C GLY A 528 24.25 -5.46 -25.46
N ALA A 529 25.51 -5.88 -25.49
CA ALA A 529 25.98 -7.22 -25.67
C ALA A 529 25.32 -8.19 -24.70
N SER A 530 25.48 -9.47 -24.93
CA SER A 530 25.07 -10.49 -23.97
C SER A 530 25.62 -10.16 -22.58
N THR A 531 24.78 -9.92 -21.63
CA THR A 531 25.17 -9.46 -20.30
C THR A 531 24.51 -10.32 -19.24
N THR A 532 25.30 -10.75 -18.26
CA THR A 532 24.80 -11.38 -17.04
C THR A 532 24.87 -10.38 -15.89
N LEU A 533 23.73 -10.11 -15.25
CA LEU A 533 23.64 -9.35 -14.02
C LEU A 533 23.33 -10.34 -12.90
N THR A 534 24.30 -10.54 -12.01
CA THR A 534 24.16 -11.43 -10.86
C THR A 534 23.84 -10.59 -9.64
N GLY A 535 22.55 -10.40 -9.41
CA GLY A 535 22.01 -9.56 -8.33
C GLY A 535 20.62 -9.08 -8.68
N ASN A 536 20.04 -8.26 -7.79
CA ASN A 536 18.73 -7.64 -7.97
C ASN A 536 18.84 -6.30 -8.71
N THR A 537 17.77 -5.89 -9.37
CA THR A 537 17.67 -4.56 -9.97
C THR A 537 16.46 -3.82 -9.43
N ASN A 538 16.66 -2.64 -8.90
CA ASN A 538 15.60 -1.88 -8.27
C ASN A 538 15.56 -0.45 -8.81
N VAL A 539 14.37 0.02 -9.16
CA VAL A 539 14.11 1.41 -9.54
C VAL A 539 13.08 1.99 -8.58
N THR A 540 13.39 3.13 -7.98
CA THR A 540 12.45 3.90 -7.15
C THR A 540 12.32 5.31 -7.71
N VAL A 541 11.08 5.73 -7.96
CA VAL A 541 10.75 7.10 -8.35
C VAL A 541 9.81 7.68 -7.32
N LYS A 542 10.23 8.72 -6.63
CA LYS A 542 9.49 9.27 -5.49
C LYS A 542 9.56 10.80 -5.39
N ASP A 543 8.75 11.36 -4.48
CA ASP A 543 8.83 12.73 -3.98
C ASP A 543 8.89 13.80 -5.09
N ASN A 544 7.93 13.75 -6.01
CA ASN A 544 7.77 14.67 -7.13
C ASN A 544 8.82 14.59 -8.26
N ALA A 545 9.64 13.55 -8.30
CA ALA A 545 10.49 13.30 -9.47
C ALA A 545 9.64 12.97 -10.71
N ILE A 546 10.13 13.36 -11.89
CA ILE A 546 9.39 13.21 -13.14
C ILE A 546 10.15 12.29 -14.10
N VAL A 547 9.49 11.24 -14.58
CA VAL A 547 10.00 10.39 -15.66
C VAL A 547 9.07 10.48 -16.86
N ALA A 548 9.52 11.13 -17.93
CA ALA A 548 8.71 11.35 -19.13
C ALA A 548 8.44 10.05 -19.91
N GLY A 549 9.42 9.18 -20.03
CA GLY A 549 9.36 7.92 -20.77
C GLY A 549 9.15 6.69 -19.91
N ALA A 550 9.81 5.58 -20.26
CA ALA A 550 9.65 4.30 -19.58
C ALA A 550 10.44 4.22 -18.25
N ILE A 551 9.85 3.48 -17.30
CA ILE A 551 10.50 3.05 -16.05
C ILE A 551 10.58 1.53 -16.10
N ILE A 552 11.79 0.97 -16.03
CA ILE A 552 12.06 -0.44 -16.27
C ILE A 552 12.87 -1.01 -15.11
N GLY A 553 12.33 -1.99 -14.41
CA GLY A 553 13.00 -2.64 -13.28
C GLY A 553 14.21 -3.46 -13.72
N GLY A 554 14.06 -4.22 -14.80
CA GLY A 554 15.12 -5.03 -15.40
C GLY A 554 15.99 -4.25 -16.39
N SER A 555 16.29 -4.87 -17.53
CA SER A 555 17.19 -4.35 -18.56
C SER A 555 16.48 -4.01 -19.85
N THR A 556 17.11 -3.18 -20.69
CA THR A 556 16.76 -3.06 -22.10
C THR A 556 17.75 -3.82 -22.95
N SER A 557 17.29 -4.50 -23.98
CA SER A 557 18.18 -5.13 -24.96
C SER A 557 17.85 -4.72 -26.38
N ALA A 558 18.89 -4.59 -27.19
CA ALA A 558 18.82 -4.33 -28.63
C ALA A 558 19.88 -5.15 -29.35
N HIS A 559 19.64 -5.52 -30.61
CA HIS A 559 20.65 -6.13 -31.50
C HIS A 559 21.30 -7.43 -31.01
N ASN A 560 20.62 -8.57 -31.09
CA ASN A 560 21.14 -9.90 -30.79
C ASN A 560 21.74 -10.10 -29.36
N ALA A 561 21.40 -9.25 -28.44
CA ALA A 561 21.88 -9.35 -27.07
C ALA A 561 20.97 -10.24 -26.22
N VAL A 562 21.58 -11.18 -25.49
CA VAL A 562 20.88 -11.96 -24.47
C VAL A 562 21.27 -11.43 -23.11
N THR A 563 20.28 -11.00 -22.33
CA THR A 563 20.50 -10.51 -20.98
C THR A 563 19.97 -11.54 -19.97
N THR A 564 20.79 -11.91 -19.00
CA THR A 564 20.39 -12.74 -17.88
C THR A 564 20.49 -11.95 -16.58
N ILE A 565 19.41 -11.90 -15.81
CA ILE A 565 19.35 -11.32 -14.45
C ILE A 565 19.07 -12.47 -13.50
N THR A 566 19.97 -12.71 -12.53
CA THR A 566 19.80 -13.84 -11.60
C THR A 566 18.94 -13.52 -10.40
N GLY A 567 18.82 -12.24 -10.05
CA GLY A 567 17.99 -11.75 -8.96
C GLY A 567 16.60 -11.32 -9.41
N ASN A 568 15.92 -10.62 -8.49
CA ASN A 568 14.61 -10.00 -8.73
C ASN A 568 14.76 -8.65 -9.43
N THR A 569 13.71 -8.24 -10.13
CA THR A 569 13.63 -6.90 -10.70
C THR A 569 12.42 -6.17 -10.15
N SER A 570 12.56 -4.89 -9.77
CA SER A 570 11.46 -4.15 -9.19
C SER A 570 11.42 -2.69 -9.62
N VAL A 571 10.20 -2.17 -9.72
CA VAL A 571 9.89 -0.75 -9.86
C VAL A 571 8.97 -0.33 -8.73
N LEU A 572 9.33 0.74 -8.04
CA LEU A 572 8.49 1.42 -7.07
C LEU A 572 8.30 2.88 -7.50
N VAL A 573 7.06 3.28 -7.72
CA VAL A 573 6.67 4.66 -7.98
C VAL A 573 5.80 5.14 -6.82
N THR A 574 6.24 6.19 -6.13
CA THR A 574 5.51 6.69 -4.96
C THR A 574 5.60 8.21 -4.85
N ASN A 575 4.51 8.86 -4.45
CA ASN A 575 4.45 10.32 -4.22
C ASN A 575 4.95 11.17 -5.40
N VAL A 576 4.66 10.78 -6.64
CA VAL A 576 5.11 11.50 -7.84
C VAL A 576 4.02 12.37 -8.42
N GLN A 577 4.37 13.60 -8.82
CA GLN A 577 3.51 14.41 -9.67
C GLN A 577 3.75 14.04 -11.13
N TYR A 578 2.70 13.74 -11.86
CA TYR A 578 2.79 13.39 -13.27
C TYR A 578 2.68 14.65 -14.14
N SER A 579 3.66 14.88 -14.99
CA SER A 579 3.59 15.86 -16.06
C SER A 579 3.27 15.17 -17.39
N ASN A 580 2.19 15.57 -18.03
CA ASN A 580 1.74 15.07 -19.33
C ASN A 580 2.58 15.56 -20.53
N THR A 581 3.67 16.28 -20.31
CA THR A 581 4.54 16.73 -21.41
C THR A 581 5.48 15.62 -21.87
N ALA A 582 4.93 14.54 -22.42
CA ALA A 582 5.72 13.55 -23.14
C ALA A 582 6.18 14.11 -24.47
N GLN A 583 7.46 14.43 -24.62
CA GLN A 583 8.07 14.61 -25.93
C GLN A 583 8.39 13.24 -26.52
N ASN A 584 7.98 13.02 -27.75
CA ASN A 584 8.32 11.84 -28.55
C ASN A 584 9.85 11.70 -28.67
N LEU A 585 10.37 10.61 -28.13
CA LEU A 585 11.78 10.27 -28.31
C LEU A 585 11.89 9.23 -29.44
N ASP A 586 12.66 9.56 -30.47
CA ASP A 586 13.02 8.67 -31.56
C ASP A 586 13.76 7.44 -31.05
N GLY A 587 13.20 6.25 -31.27
CA GLY A 587 13.91 5.01 -30.99
C GLY A 587 13.10 3.82 -30.47
N GLY A 588 11.84 3.66 -30.82
CA GLY A 588 11.13 2.36 -30.73
C GLY A 588 10.61 1.92 -29.37
N LEU A 589 10.88 2.64 -28.28
CA LEU A 589 10.20 2.48 -27.01
C LEU A 589 9.11 3.56 -26.94
N SER A 590 7.86 3.20 -27.14
CA SER A 590 6.76 4.14 -26.99
C SER A 590 6.67 4.59 -25.51
N ASN A 591 6.49 5.88 -25.32
CA ASN A 591 6.78 6.69 -24.13
C ASN A 591 5.92 6.43 -22.87
N SER A 592 5.31 5.26 -22.69
CA SER A 592 4.19 5.12 -21.78
C SER A 592 4.17 3.84 -20.93
N TYR A 593 5.33 3.31 -20.50
CA TYR A 593 5.38 2.03 -19.79
C TYR A 593 6.07 2.11 -18.42
N ILE A 594 5.50 1.39 -17.44
CA ILE A 594 6.18 0.97 -16.20
C ILE A 594 6.28 -0.54 -16.26
N ILE A 595 7.49 -1.07 -16.23
CA ILE A 595 7.79 -2.48 -16.50
C ILE A 595 8.58 -3.05 -15.32
N GLY A 596 7.99 -3.99 -14.60
CA GLY A 596 8.67 -4.69 -13.50
C GLY A 596 9.87 -5.52 -14.01
N GLY A 597 9.72 -6.19 -15.14
CA GLY A 597 10.76 -6.97 -15.81
C GLY A 597 11.62 -6.15 -16.76
N SER A 598 11.94 -6.73 -17.91
CA SER A 598 12.81 -6.14 -18.93
C SER A 598 12.05 -5.70 -20.18
N SER A 599 12.68 -4.83 -20.96
CA SER A 599 12.12 -4.34 -22.23
C SER A 599 13.10 -4.59 -23.38
N TRP A 600 12.60 -4.90 -24.57
CA TRP A 600 13.40 -5.00 -25.77
C TRP A 600 12.63 -4.54 -27.00
N SER A 601 13.40 -3.98 -27.94
CA SER A 601 12.90 -3.59 -29.26
C SER A 601 13.98 -3.94 -30.29
N SER A 602 13.80 -4.98 -31.09
CA SER A 602 14.71 -5.31 -32.16
C SER A 602 14.12 -6.35 -33.11
N ASN A 603 14.48 -6.28 -34.35
CA ASN A 603 14.12 -7.28 -35.37
C ASN A 603 15.07 -8.51 -35.39
N THR A 604 15.88 -8.69 -34.38
CA THR A 604 16.93 -9.72 -34.30
C THR A 604 16.70 -10.63 -33.10
N THR A 605 17.37 -11.79 -33.04
CA THR A 605 17.27 -12.75 -31.94
C THR A 605 17.90 -12.17 -30.66
N SER A 606 17.10 -11.46 -29.89
CA SER A 606 17.47 -10.98 -28.55
C SER A 606 16.51 -11.56 -27.53
N GLY A 607 16.91 -11.65 -26.30
CA GLY A 607 16.04 -12.17 -25.25
C GLY A 607 16.50 -11.79 -23.86
N THR A 608 15.62 -11.96 -22.89
CA THR A 608 15.93 -11.74 -21.48
C THR A 608 15.48 -12.92 -20.64
N THR A 609 16.35 -13.39 -19.78
CA THR A 609 16.00 -14.34 -18.73
C THR A 609 16.17 -13.69 -17.39
N ILE A 610 15.09 -13.62 -16.60
CA ILE A 610 15.09 -13.19 -15.21
C ILE A 610 14.84 -14.44 -14.36
N GLN A 611 15.82 -14.85 -13.57
CA GLN A 611 15.70 -16.06 -12.73
C GLN A 611 14.85 -15.81 -11.49
N GLY A 612 14.81 -14.58 -11.00
CA GLY A 612 13.97 -14.15 -9.91
C GLY A 612 12.57 -13.72 -10.34
N SER A 613 11.90 -13.02 -9.44
CA SER A 613 10.57 -12.43 -9.65
C SER A 613 10.64 -10.99 -10.15
N THR A 614 9.54 -10.52 -10.76
CA THR A 614 9.43 -9.15 -11.25
C THR A 614 8.24 -8.43 -10.61
N SER A 615 8.39 -7.13 -10.30
CA SER A 615 7.32 -6.36 -9.69
C SER A 615 7.25 -4.90 -10.16
N ALA A 616 6.03 -4.40 -10.33
CA ALA A 616 5.74 -2.99 -10.53
C ALA A 616 4.77 -2.51 -9.44
N THR A 617 5.23 -1.62 -8.58
CA THR A 617 4.45 -1.07 -7.47
C THR A 617 4.23 0.42 -7.64
N ILE A 618 2.97 0.84 -7.59
CA ILE A 618 2.56 2.24 -7.63
C ILE A 618 1.86 2.58 -6.32
N ASN A 619 2.39 3.55 -5.57
CA ASN A 619 1.79 3.99 -4.31
C ASN A 619 1.57 5.51 -4.35
N LEU A 620 0.31 5.91 -4.45
CA LEU A 620 -0.10 7.32 -4.60
C LEU A 620 -0.71 7.92 -3.33
N ASN A 621 -0.63 7.23 -2.19
CA ASN A 621 -1.28 7.67 -0.94
C ASN A 621 -0.80 9.04 -0.42
N GLY A 622 0.41 9.47 -0.75
CA GLY A 622 1.01 10.73 -0.28
C GLY A 622 0.85 11.93 -1.22
N ILE A 623 0.21 11.77 -2.37
CA ILE A 623 0.12 12.81 -3.39
C ILE A 623 -0.84 13.92 -2.95
N THR A 624 -0.42 15.18 -3.12
CA THR A 624 -1.33 16.33 -3.06
C THR A 624 -1.92 16.55 -4.45
N LEU A 625 -3.25 16.43 -4.59
CA LEU A 625 -3.93 16.68 -5.86
C LEU A 625 -3.82 18.17 -6.20
N SER A 626 -3.36 18.48 -7.42
CA SER A 626 -3.48 19.83 -7.95
C SER A 626 -4.93 20.11 -8.31
N GLY A 627 -5.42 21.33 -8.05
CA GLY A 627 -6.82 21.69 -8.29
C GLY A 627 -7.27 21.74 -9.76
N THR A 628 -6.45 21.27 -10.71
CA THR A 628 -6.77 21.14 -12.13
C THR A 628 -6.79 19.67 -12.52
N GLU A 629 -7.86 19.19 -13.11
CA GLU A 629 -8.07 17.79 -13.52
C GLU A 629 -6.98 17.25 -14.47
N GLU A 630 -6.31 18.12 -15.22
CA GLU A 630 -5.26 17.75 -16.19
C GLU A 630 -4.03 17.08 -15.56
N HIS A 631 -3.79 17.27 -14.25
CA HIS A 631 -2.65 16.69 -13.55
C HIS A 631 -2.98 15.43 -12.73
N ASN A 632 -4.23 14.99 -12.78
CA ASN A 632 -4.71 13.84 -12.00
C ASN A 632 -4.80 12.56 -12.83
N SER A 633 -4.22 12.52 -14.03
CA SER A 633 -4.24 11.36 -14.93
C SER A 633 -2.90 10.65 -14.95
N PHE A 634 -2.93 9.34 -14.76
CA PHE A 634 -1.79 8.44 -14.87
C PHE A 634 -1.89 7.64 -16.17
N VAL A 635 -1.14 8.04 -17.20
CA VAL A 635 -1.33 7.54 -18.59
C VAL A 635 -0.46 6.35 -18.96
N LYS A 636 0.42 5.85 -18.08
CA LYS A 636 1.34 4.76 -18.40
C LYS A 636 0.68 3.40 -18.29
N THR A 637 0.98 2.51 -19.26
CA THR A 637 0.68 1.08 -19.13
C THR A 637 1.61 0.45 -18.10
N ILE A 638 1.08 -0.33 -17.18
CA ILE A 638 1.81 -0.97 -16.08
C ILE A 638 1.91 -2.46 -16.36
N ILE A 639 3.13 -3.00 -16.35
CA ILE A 639 3.43 -4.37 -16.70
C ILE A 639 4.25 -5.01 -15.57
N GLY A 640 3.73 -6.06 -14.97
CA GLY A 640 4.43 -6.83 -13.93
C GLY A 640 5.60 -7.63 -14.51
N GLY A 641 5.40 -8.24 -15.67
CA GLY A 641 6.41 -9.00 -16.40
C GLY A 641 7.28 -8.13 -17.33
N SER A 642 7.55 -8.62 -18.51
CA SER A 642 8.42 -8.00 -19.51
C SER A 642 7.64 -7.45 -20.71
N TYR A 643 8.22 -6.47 -21.39
CA TYR A 643 7.67 -5.85 -22.59
C TYR A 643 8.48 -6.22 -23.82
N GLY A 644 7.85 -6.53 -24.94
CA GLY A 644 8.52 -6.79 -26.18
C GLY A 644 7.84 -6.20 -27.41
N ASN A 645 8.68 -5.69 -28.30
CA ASN A 645 8.29 -5.20 -29.61
C ASN A 645 9.18 -5.85 -30.68
N VAL A 646 8.98 -7.15 -30.95
CA VAL A 646 9.89 -7.95 -31.77
C VAL A 646 9.13 -8.81 -32.77
N ASN A 647 9.54 -8.74 -34.04
CA ASN A 647 9.01 -9.55 -35.13
C ASN A 647 9.85 -10.83 -35.45
N ASN A 648 10.53 -11.40 -34.44
CA ASN A 648 11.39 -12.55 -34.63
C ASN A 648 11.02 -13.73 -33.74
N ALA A 649 10.69 -14.85 -34.32
CA ALA A 649 10.28 -16.08 -33.65
C ALA A 649 11.38 -16.74 -32.77
N GLY A 650 12.64 -16.35 -32.91
CA GLY A 650 13.75 -16.86 -32.08
C GLY A 650 13.98 -16.13 -30.76
N THR A 651 13.19 -15.09 -30.48
CA THR A 651 13.34 -14.33 -29.23
C THR A 651 12.64 -15.03 -28.08
N VAL A 652 13.38 -15.29 -27.01
CA VAL A 652 12.87 -16.00 -25.81
C VAL A 652 12.99 -15.11 -24.60
N ASN A 653 11.90 -14.99 -23.84
CA ASN A 653 11.79 -14.15 -22.65
C ASN A 653 11.22 -14.94 -21.49
N ASN A 654 12.07 -15.25 -20.55
CA ASN A 654 11.74 -16.07 -19.40
C ASN A 654 11.82 -15.25 -18.12
N ILE A 655 10.80 -15.37 -17.30
CA ILE A 655 10.80 -14.98 -15.90
C ILE A 655 10.54 -16.28 -15.12
N ASN A 656 11.55 -16.78 -14.40
CA ASN A 656 11.42 -18.06 -13.71
C ASN A 656 10.60 -17.93 -12.41
N GLY A 657 10.60 -16.75 -11.81
CA GLY A 657 9.80 -16.42 -10.62
C GLY A 657 8.41 -15.89 -10.94
N ASP A 658 7.84 -15.19 -9.97
CA ASP A 658 6.51 -14.58 -10.04
C ASP A 658 6.55 -13.22 -10.75
N THR A 659 5.41 -12.80 -11.27
CA THR A 659 5.18 -11.42 -11.74
C THR A 659 4.11 -10.75 -10.91
N SER A 660 4.27 -9.45 -10.60
CA SER A 660 3.27 -8.74 -9.81
C SER A 660 3.12 -7.28 -10.21
N VAL A 661 1.88 -6.80 -10.13
CA VAL A 661 1.53 -5.38 -10.15
C VAL A 661 0.76 -5.05 -8.88
N SER A 662 1.21 -4.04 -8.15
CA SER A 662 0.53 -3.53 -6.96
C SER A 662 0.25 -2.05 -7.12
N ILE A 663 -1.02 -1.64 -7.01
CA ILE A 663 -1.43 -0.25 -7.11
C ILE A 663 -2.20 0.14 -5.85
N ILE A 664 -1.62 1.07 -5.10
CA ILE A 664 -2.31 1.80 -4.05
C ILE A 664 -2.65 3.17 -4.63
N GLY A 665 -3.83 3.26 -5.20
CA GLY A 665 -4.35 4.48 -5.83
C GLY A 665 -4.82 5.51 -4.81
N ARG A 666 -5.47 6.54 -5.31
CA ARG A 666 -6.11 7.59 -4.50
C ARG A 666 -7.32 8.11 -5.23
N GLU A 667 -8.37 8.46 -4.49
CA GLU A 667 -9.54 9.15 -5.03
C GLU A 667 -9.14 10.44 -5.78
N GLY A 668 -9.75 10.68 -6.91
CA GLY A 668 -9.44 11.81 -7.82
C GLY A 668 -8.31 11.56 -8.80
N ILE A 669 -7.66 10.38 -8.80
CA ILE A 669 -6.64 10.02 -9.79
C ILE A 669 -7.23 9.01 -10.78
N THR A 670 -6.97 9.24 -12.07
CA THR A 670 -7.41 8.38 -13.17
C THR A 670 -6.21 7.67 -13.81
N PHE A 671 -6.25 6.35 -13.87
CA PHE A 671 -5.32 5.52 -14.64
C PHE A 671 -5.94 5.24 -16.01
N THR A 672 -5.26 5.68 -17.08
CA THR A 672 -5.77 5.51 -18.46
C THR A 672 -5.01 4.43 -19.24
N GLY A 673 -3.83 4.00 -18.79
CA GLY A 673 -3.10 2.90 -19.40
C GLY A 673 -3.60 1.54 -18.95
N ASP A 674 -3.33 0.51 -19.76
CA ASP A 674 -3.65 -0.86 -19.41
C ASP A 674 -2.78 -1.37 -18.23
N ILE A 675 -3.29 -2.32 -17.47
CA ILE A 675 -2.59 -2.97 -16.37
C ILE A 675 -2.45 -4.46 -16.69
N ILE A 676 -1.22 -4.95 -16.75
CA ILE A 676 -0.89 -6.30 -17.19
C ILE A 676 -0.02 -6.98 -16.13
N GLY A 677 -0.56 -8.02 -15.49
CA GLY A 677 0.16 -8.77 -14.45
C GLY A 677 1.34 -9.57 -15.03
N GLY A 678 1.14 -10.17 -16.20
CA GLY A 678 2.16 -10.92 -16.93
C GLY A 678 3.01 -10.04 -17.85
N SER A 679 3.40 -10.60 -19.00
CA SER A 679 4.20 -9.92 -20.02
C SER A 679 3.34 -9.31 -21.13
N PHE A 680 3.88 -8.29 -21.78
CA PHE A 680 3.19 -7.59 -22.86
C PHE A 680 3.95 -7.70 -24.19
N GLU A 681 3.24 -8.14 -25.24
CA GLU A 681 3.74 -8.23 -26.60
C GLU A 681 3.08 -7.20 -27.51
N ASN A 682 3.88 -6.33 -28.11
CA ASN A 682 3.35 -5.29 -29.01
C ASN A 682 3.30 -5.71 -30.49
N SER A 683 4.22 -6.53 -30.98
CA SER A 683 4.36 -6.82 -32.43
C SER A 683 4.55 -8.30 -32.85
N GLY A 684 4.60 -9.22 -31.95
CA GLY A 684 4.16 -10.57 -32.08
C GLY A 684 4.88 -11.69 -32.80
N GLN A 685 6.13 -12.05 -32.47
CA GLN A 685 6.64 -13.44 -32.73
C GLN A 685 7.51 -14.03 -31.60
N ALA A 686 7.70 -13.32 -30.50
CA ALA A 686 8.55 -13.78 -29.41
C ALA A 686 7.84 -14.81 -28.50
N GLN A 687 8.65 -15.59 -27.78
CA GLN A 687 8.17 -16.50 -26.75
C GLN A 687 8.30 -15.84 -25.36
N TYR A 688 7.26 -15.95 -24.55
CA TYR A 688 7.22 -15.42 -23.18
C TYR A 688 6.83 -16.53 -22.23
N THR A 689 7.63 -16.74 -21.20
CA THR A 689 7.34 -17.72 -20.16
C THR A 689 7.47 -17.07 -18.78
N ILE A 690 6.45 -17.26 -17.96
CA ILE A 690 6.47 -16.96 -16.54
C ILE A 690 6.37 -18.30 -15.80
N GLY A 691 7.43 -18.66 -15.09
CA GLY A 691 7.52 -19.95 -14.39
C GLY A 691 6.74 -19.98 -13.08
N GLY A 692 6.49 -18.81 -12.48
CA GLY A 692 5.73 -18.63 -11.26
C GLY A 692 4.30 -18.16 -11.49
N LYS A 693 3.78 -17.43 -10.50
CA LYS A 693 2.44 -16.85 -10.48
C LYS A 693 2.44 -15.47 -11.15
N SER A 694 1.25 -15.04 -11.58
CA SER A 694 1.02 -13.65 -12.00
C SER A 694 -0.05 -13.02 -11.11
N SER A 695 0.19 -11.82 -10.58
CA SER A 695 -0.75 -11.17 -9.67
C SER A 695 -0.91 -9.68 -9.94
N ILE A 696 -2.16 -9.21 -9.81
CA ILE A 696 -2.52 -7.80 -9.76
C ILE A 696 -3.27 -7.54 -8.46
N SER A 697 -2.87 -6.52 -7.73
CA SER A 697 -3.58 -6.04 -6.55
C SER A 697 -3.79 -4.54 -6.65
N ILE A 698 -5.03 -4.09 -6.62
CA ILE A 698 -5.42 -2.68 -6.75
C ILE A 698 -6.27 -2.27 -5.55
N SER A 699 -5.95 -1.11 -4.98
CA SER A 699 -6.70 -0.49 -3.88
C SER A 699 -6.64 1.04 -3.94
N GLY A 700 -7.40 1.75 -3.10
CA GLY A 700 -7.24 3.18 -2.84
C GLY A 700 -8.12 4.13 -3.63
N GLY A 701 -9.21 3.69 -4.26
CA GLY A 701 -10.32 4.53 -4.73
C GLY A 701 -10.10 5.29 -6.05
N SER A 702 -9.03 4.99 -6.81
CA SER A 702 -8.77 5.60 -8.12
C SER A 702 -9.76 5.13 -9.19
N THR A 703 -9.81 5.89 -10.30
CA THR A 703 -10.53 5.51 -11.52
C THR A 703 -9.58 4.83 -12.51
N PHE A 704 -9.98 3.70 -13.09
CA PHE A 704 -9.23 2.93 -14.09
C PHE A 704 -10.03 2.85 -15.39
N THR A 705 -9.52 3.48 -16.46
CA THR A 705 -10.18 3.46 -17.78
C THR A 705 -9.49 2.52 -18.78
N GLY A 706 -8.23 2.13 -18.52
CA GLY A 706 -7.53 1.08 -19.26
C GLY A 706 -8.02 -0.31 -18.88
N ASN A 707 -7.70 -1.30 -19.70
CA ASN A 707 -8.03 -2.69 -19.44
C ASN A 707 -7.08 -3.32 -18.42
N ILE A 708 -7.55 -4.34 -17.73
CA ILE A 708 -6.80 -5.10 -16.73
C ILE A 708 -6.69 -6.55 -17.21
N TYR A 709 -5.47 -7.05 -17.32
CA TYR A 709 -5.16 -8.44 -17.70
C TYR A 709 -4.26 -9.06 -16.61
N GLY A 710 -4.77 -10.03 -15.88
CA GLY A 710 -3.99 -10.72 -14.85
C GLY A 710 -2.81 -11.51 -15.42
N GLY A 711 -3.01 -12.16 -16.57
CA GLY A 711 -1.97 -12.84 -17.33
C GLY A 711 -1.26 -11.96 -18.34
N SER A 712 -0.61 -12.59 -19.30
CA SER A 712 0.12 -11.92 -20.39
C SER A 712 -0.82 -11.45 -21.51
N TYR A 713 -0.48 -10.35 -22.15
CA TYR A 713 -1.29 -9.73 -23.21
C TYR A 713 -0.51 -9.52 -24.50
N SER A 714 -1.13 -9.82 -25.65
CA SER A 714 -0.59 -9.55 -26.98
C SER A 714 -1.52 -8.62 -27.78
N LYS A 715 -0.95 -7.57 -28.37
CA LYS A 715 -1.69 -6.73 -29.34
C LYS A 715 -2.02 -7.45 -30.65
N VAL A 716 -1.34 -8.54 -30.95
CA VAL A 716 -1.48 -9.34 -32.19
C VAL A 716 -1.80 -10.81 -31.86
N PRO A 717 -2.94 -11.09 -31.23
CA PRO A 717 -3.27 -12.43 -30.74
C PRO A 717 -3.37 -13.48 -31.86
N GLY A 718 -3.69 -13.07 -33.08
CA GLY A 718 -3.77 -13.95 -34.25
C GLY A 718 -2.42 -14.40 -34.84
N ASN A 719 -1.30 -13.87 -34.38
CA ASN A 719 0.01 -14.29 -34.84
C ASN A 719 0.42 -15.65 -34.23
N THR A 720 0.58 -16.67 -35.07
CA THR A 720 0.88 -18.04 -34.65
C THR A 720 2.34 -18.26 -34.25
N GLY A 721 3.22 -17.28 -34.49
CA GLY A 721 4.68 -17.38 -34.22
C GLY A 721 5.05 -17.10 -32.75
N SER A 722 4.16 -16.58 -31.90
CA SER A 722 4.47 -16.32 -30.49
C SER A 722 3.68 -17.21 -29.54
N THR A 723 4.31 -17.53 -28.42
CA THR A 723 3.68 -18.24 -27.30
C THR A 723 3.81 -17.40 -26.03
N MET A 724 2.75 -17.39 -25.21
CA MET A 724 2.76 -16.71 -23.92
C MET A 724 2.27 -17.70 -22.86
N THR A 725 3.11 -18.07 -21.91
CA THR A 725 2.79 -19.07 -20.89
C THR A 725 3.01 -18.51 -19.51
N THR A 726 2.04 -18.72 -18.62
CA THR A 726 2.17 -18.51 -17.18
C THR A 726 1.92 -19.86 -16.51
N ALA A 727 2.94 -20.44 -15.87
CA ALA A 727 2.85 -21.80 -15.33
C ALA A 727 2.06 -21.85 -13.99
N GLY A 728 2.14 -20.80 -13.18
CA GLY A 728 1.44 -20.74 -11.89
C GLY A 728 0.06 -20.11 -11.96
N ASN A 729 -0.55 -19.93 -10.80
CA ASN A 729 -1.85 -19.30 -10.68
C ASN A 729 -1.82 -17.82 -11.08
N ILE A 730 -2.96 -17.33 -11.57
CA ILE A 730 -3.14 -15.92 -11.88
C ILE A 730 -4.20 -15.33 -10.94
N THR A 731 -3.87 -14.20 -10.32
CA THR A 731 -4.76 -13.53 -9.38
C THR A 731 -4.94 -12.06 -9.77
N VAL A 732 -6.17 -11.61 -9.85
CA VAL A 732 -6.55 -10.21 -10.01
C VAL A 732 -7.42 -9.82 -8.83
N GLU A 733 -6.89 -9.02 -7.91
CA GLU A 733 -7.62 -8.51 -6.75
C GLU A 733 -7.89 -7.03 -6.91
N LEU A 734 -9.17 -6.68 -7.02
CA LEU A 734 -9.64 -5.32 -7.19
C LEU A 734 -10.35 -4.85 -5.91
N GLY A 735 -9.68 -3.97 -5.18
CA GLY A 735 -10.24 -3.23 -4.07
C GLY A 735 -11.14 -2.09 -4.54
N THR A 736 -11.54 -1.23 -3.60
CA THR A 736 -12.42 -0.07 -3.92
C THR A 736 -11.83 0.82 -4.99
N GLY A 737 -12.62 1.15 -6.00
CA GLY A 737 -12.24 1.98 -7.13
C GLY A 737 -13.37 2.07 -8.17
N THR A 738 -13.13 2.85 -9.22
CA THR A 738 -14.02 2.92 -10.40
C THR A 738 -13.32 2.27 -11.58
N TYR A 739 -13.87 1.19 -12.10
CA TYR A 739 -13.29 0.41 -13.19
C TYR A 739 -14.16 0.56 -14.45
N ARG A 740 -13.59 1.20 -15.48
CA ARG A 740 -14.27 1.50 -16.75
C ARG A 740 -13.73 0.71 -17.94
N GLY A 741 -12.56 0.08 -17.80
CA GLY A 741 -11.99 -0.84 -18.79
C GLY A 741 -12.40 -2.28 -18.53
N ASN A 742 -12.15 -3.16 -19.50
CA ASN A 742 -12.41 -4.58 -19.35
C ASN A 742 -11.41 -5.21 -18.36
N ILE A 743 -11.85 -6.25 -17.67
CA ILE A 743 -11.07 -6.94 -16.65
C ILE A 743 -11.03 -8.43 -17.00
N TYR A 744 -9.83 -8.98 -17.10
CA TYR A 744 -9.64 -10.39 -17.40
C TYR A 744 -8.63 -11.03 -16.43
N GLY A 745 -8.98 -12.17 -15.91
CA GLY A 745 -8.10 -12.96 -15.08
C GLY A 745 -6.86 -13.41 -15.85
N ALA A 746 -7.04 -14.19 -16.91
CA ALA A 746 -5.95 -14.54 -17.84
C ALA A 746 -5.86 -13.57 -19.00
N GLY A 747 -4.74 -13.62 -19.72
CA GLY A 747 -4.50 -12.81 -20.91
C GLY A 747 -5.32 -13.23 -22.14
N ASN A 748 -4.97 -12.62 -23.29
CA ASN A 748 -5.68 -12.87 -24.54
C ASN A 748 -5.03 -13.92 -25.43
N LYS A 749 -3.86 -14.46 -25.01
CA LYS A 749 -3.08 -15.40 -25.82
C LYS A 749 -2.27 -16.34 -24.95
N GLY A 750 -2.06 -17.58 -25.44
CA GLY A 750 -1.20 -18.58 -24.80
C GLY A 750 -1.92 -19.41 -23.74
N THR A 751 -1.20 -19.81 -22.68
CA THR A 751 -1.69 -20.75 -21.68
C THR A 751 -1.44 -20.22 -20.27
N ALA A 752 -2.46 -20.34 -19.42
CA ALA A 752 -2.34 -20.24 -17.97
C ALA A 752 -2.42 -21.67 -17.40
N GLY A 753 -1.32 -22.16 -16.81
CA GLY A 753 -1.21 -23.54 -16.33
C GLY A 753 -1.84 -23.76 -14.95
N GLY A 754 -2.10 -22.72 -14.19
CA GLY A 754 -2.74 -22.79 -12.87
C GLY A 754 -4.15 -22.20 -12.86
N ASP A 755 -4.70 -22.06 -11.64
CA ASP A 755 -6.00 -21.44 -11.40
C ASP A 755 -5.97 -19.94 -11.69
N VAL A 756 -7.11 -19.41 -12.10
CA VAL A 756 -7.33 -18.00 -12.35
C VAL A 756 -8.38 -17.48 -11.38
N LEU A 757 -8.01 -16.49 -10.57
CA LEU A 757 -8.88 -15.81 -9.63
C LEU A 757 -9.07 -14.35 -10.03
N VAL A 758 -10.32 -13.92 -10.20
CA VAL A 758 -10.71 -12.53 -10.26
C VAL A 758 -11.53 -12.21 -9.01
N SER A 759 -10.99 -11.38 -8.13
CA SER A 759 -11.59 -11.02 -6.85
C SER A 759 -12.00 -9.56 -6.86
N LEU A 760 -13.29 -9.29 -6.68
CA LEU A 760 -13.88 -7.96 -6.66
C LEU A 760 -14.35 -7.63 -5.25
N THR A 761 -14.09 -6.40 -4.80
CA THR A 761 -14.52 -5.92 -3.49
C THR A 761 -15.74 -5.01 -3.62
N GLY A 762 -16.76 -5.22 -2.80
CA GLY A 762 -17.97 -4.39 -2.74
C GLY A 762 -17.67 -2.92 -2.45
N GLY A 763 -18.50 -2.02 -2.96
CA GLY A 763 -18.27 -0.57 -2.95
C GLY A 763 -17.39 -0.06 -4.09
N SER A 764 -16.99 -0.93 -5.02
CA SER A 764 -16.37 -0.55 -6.29
C SER A 764 -17.46 -0.28 -7.35
N VAL A 765 -17.14 0.63 -8.27
CA VAL A 765 -18.02 0.95 -9.42
C VAL A 765 -17.46 0.30 -10.67
N PHE A 766 -18.30 -0.45 -11.40
CA PHE A 766 -17.92 -1.12 -12.63
C PHE A 766 -18.73 -0.55 -13.82
N GLY A 767 -18.02 -0.11 -14.86
CA GLY A 767 -18.62 0.58 -16.02
C GLY A 767 -18.75 2.09 -15.82
N ALA A 768 -19.20 2.80 -16.84
CA ALA A 768 -19.46 4.23 -16.79
C ALA A 768 -20.94 4.50 -16.53
N GLU A 769 -21.26 5.44 -15.65
CA GLU A 769 -22.61 5.94 -15.47
C GLU A 769 -23.06 6.66 -16.73
N GLY A 770 -24.09 6.14 -17.40
CA GLY A 770 -24.69 6.76 -18.61
C GLY A 770 -24.06 6.39 -19.96
N GLU A 771 -23.02 5.53 -20.03
CA GLU A 771 -22.48 5.06 -21.32
C GLU A 771 -23.15 3.75 -21.78
N GLN A 772 -23.48 3.67 -23.09
CA GLN A 772 -24.12 2.49 -23.70
C GLN A 772 -23.18 1.29 -23.92
N SER A 773 -21.87 1.44 -23.71
CA SER A 773 -20.91 0.35 -23.86
C SER A 773 -20.57 -0.25 -22.51
N GLY A 774 -21.11 -1.42 -22.22
CA GLY A 774 -20.77 -2.21 -21.03
C GLY A 774 -19.32 -2.68 -21.01
N ILE A 775 -18.78 -2.96 -19.83
CA ILE A 775 -17.49 -3.61 -19.66
C ILE A 775 -17.63 -5.12 -19.57
N THR A 776 -16.57 -5.83 -19.91
CA THR A 776 -16.47 -7.28 -19.73
C THR A 776 -15.56 -7.61 -18.54
N ILE A 777 -16.03 -8.48 -17.67
CA ILE A 777 -15.23 -9.10 -16.61
C ILE A 777 -15.15 -10.60 -16.90
N GLY A 778 -13.97 -11.11 -17.20
CA GLY A 778 -13.80 -12.48 -17.66
C GLY A 778 -12.69 -13.25 -16.93
N GLY A 779 -12.87 -14.55 -16.83
CA GLY A 779 -11.81 -15.46 -16.36
C GLY A 779 -10.61 -15.49 -17.31
N SER A 780 -10.85 -15.24 -18.62
CA SER A 780 -9.81 -15.14 -19.65
C SER A 780 -10.25 -14.23 -20.79
N ALA A 781 -9.31 -13.47 -21.35
CA ALA A 781 -9.51 -12.69 -22.57
C ALA A 781 -9.35 -13.53 -23.87
N GLY A 782 -8.95 -14.80 -23.76
CA GLY A 782 -8.73 -15.70 -24.89
C GLY A 782 -7.62 -16.73 -24.67
N ALA A 783 -6.76 -16.53 -23.68
CA ALA A 783 -5.75 -17.54 -23.30
C ALA A 783 -6.45 -18.82 -22.81
N ALA A 784 -5.86 -19.97 -23.13
CA ALA A 784 -6.28 -21.25 -22.56
C ALA A 784 -5.96 -21.26 -21.05
N VAL A 785 -6.87 -21.80 -20.26
CA VAL A 785 -6.68 -21.94 -18.80
C VAL A 785 -6.81 -23.42 -18.47
N GLU A 786 -5.78 -24.00 -17.86
CA GLU A 786 -5.76 -25.42 -17.48
C GLU A 786 -6.41 -25.65 -16.12
N GLY A 787 -6.36 -24.65 -15.22
CA GLY A 787 -6.99 -24.66 -13.91
C GLY A 787 -8.41 -24.09 -13.92
N ASN A 788 -8.94 -23.84 -12.71
CA ASN A 788 -10.27 -23.30 -12.49
C ASN A 788 -10.28 -21.76 -12.64
N ARG A 789 -11.35 -21.21 -13.23
CA ARG A 789 -11.56 -19.75 -13.39
C ARG A 789 -12.61 -19.30 -12.39
N THR A 790 -12.18 -18.70 -11.30
CA THR A 790 -13.05 -18.30 -10.20
C THR A 790 -13.28 -16.78 -10.22
N LEU A 791 -14.53 -16.37 -10.16
CA LEU A 791 -14.95 -15.03 -9.77
C LEU A 791 -15.25 -15.03 -8.27
N GLU A 792 -14.50 -14.29 -7.49
CA GLU A 792 -14.77 -14.09 -6.08
C GLU A 792 -15.36 -12.70 -5.84
N LEU A 793 -16.50 -12.65 -5.19
CA LEU A 793 -17.21 -11.42 -4.84
C LEU A 793 -17.16 -11.22 -3.32
N LYS A 794 -16.33 -10.26 -2.87
CA LYS A 794 -16.10 -9.94 -1.46
C LYS A 794 -17.02 -8.82 -1.01
N GLY A 795 -17.97 -9.13 -0.14
CA GLY A 795 -18.95 -8.19 0.38
C GLY A 795 -20.26 -8.18 -0.43
N THR A 796 -21.07 -7.16 -0.22
CA THR A 796 -22.37 -7.02 -0.89
C THR A 796 -22.28 -6.04 -2.04
N PHE A 797 -22.85 -6.43 -3.17
CA PHE A 797 -23.00 -5.61 -4.37
C PHE A 797 -24.48 -5.29 -4.55
N GLY A 798 -24.79 -4.02 -4.80
CA GLY A 798 -26.15 -3.55 -5.08
C GLY A 798 -26.65 -4.04 -6.44
N ASP A 799 -27.96 -4.01 -6.66
CA ASP A 799 -28.57 -4.44 -7.90
C ASP A 799 -28.11 -3.67 -9.15
N GLY A 800 -27.61 -2.44 -8.98
CA GLY A 800 -27.08 -1.61 -10.06
C GLY A 800 -25.59 -1.77 -10.34
N ASP A 801 -24.83 -2.39 -9.46
CA ASP A 801 -23.35 -2.40 -9.53
C ASP A 801 -22.80 -3.11 -10.77
N PHE A 802 -23.53 -4.11 -11.27
CA PHE A 802 -23.15 -4.88 -12.44
C PHE A 802 -24.11 -4.74 -13.62
N GLN A 803 -24.96 -3.70 -13.64
CA GLN A 803 -25.99 -3.54 -14.68
C GLN A 803 -25.42 -3.43 -16.10
N ASN A 804 -24.22 -2.84 -16.25
CA ASN A 804 -23.50 -2.69 -17.52
C ASN A 804 -22.27 -3.60 -17.60
N VAL A 805 -22.27 -4.73 -16.89
CA VAL A 805 -21.16 -5.67 -16.85
C VAL A 805 -21.56 -7.00 -17.44
N THR A 806 -20.77 -7.49 -18.40
CA THR A 806 -20.88 -8.86 -18.91
C THR A 806 -19.81 -9.71 -18.24
N PHE A 807 -20.22 -10.72 -17.48
CA PHE A 807 -19.32 -11.73 -16.96
C PHE A 807 -19.15 -12.87 -17.98
N THR A 808 -17.91 -13.35 -18.15
CA THR A 808 -17.65 -14.37 -19.17
C THR A 808 -16.53 -15.33 -18.73
N ARG A 809 -16.65 -16.58 -19.19
CA ARG A 809 -15.61 -17.62 -19.04
C ARG A 809 -15.19 -17.87 -17.59
N PHE A 810 -16.15 -17.97 -16.70
CA PHE A 810 -15.95 -18.44 -15.34
C PHE A 810 -16.48 -19.87 -15.16
N ASP A 811 -15.76 -20.67 -14.39
CA ASP A 811 -16.14 -22.01 -13.96
C ASP A 811 -16.81 -21.96 -12.59
N GLU A 812 -16.47 -20.92 -11.80
CA GLU A 812 -16.94 -20.77 -10.43
C GLU A 812 -17.24 -19.31 -10.08
N ILE A 813 -18.34 -19.08 -9.37
CA ILE A 813 -18.64 -17.81 -8.69
C ILE A 813 -18.71 -18.07 -7.20
N ASN A 814 -17.78 -17.45 -6.44
CA ASN A 814 -17.66 -17.57 -4.99
C ASN A 814 -18.15 -16.28 -4.31
N ILE A 815 -19.15 -16.42 -3.44
CA ILE A 815 -19.60 -15.37 -2.52
C ILE A 815 -19.44 -15.94 -1.11
N ALA A 816 -18.21 -15.84 -0.57
CA ALA A 816 -17.78 -16.57 0.60
C ALA A 816 -18.53 -16.20 1.90
N GLN A 817 -18.90 -14.92 2.05
CA GLN A 817 -19.45 -14.41 3.30
C GLN A 817 -20.96 -14.56 3.35
N GLU A 818 -21.48 -15.21 4.42
CA GLU A 818 -22.90 -15.25 4.73
C GLU A 818 -23.49 -13.84 4.85
N GLY A 819 -24.66 -13.61 4.25
CA GLY A 819 -25.31 -12.31 4.19
C GLY A 819 -24.80 -11.39 3.08
N SER A 820 -23.71 -11.73 2.40
CA SER A 820 -23.29 -11.03 1.18
C SER A 820 -24.13 -11.45 -0.02
N SER A 821 -24.33 -10.53 -0.96
CA SER A 821 -25.11 -10.78 -2.17
C SER A 821 -24.54 -10.03 -3.37
N ALA A 822 -24.79 -10.58 -4.55
CA ALA A 822 -24.51 -9.92 -5.82
C ALA A 822 -25.56 -10.26 -6.85
N THR A 823 -25.94 -9.26 -7.68
CA THR A 823 -26.84 -9.45 -8.83
C THR A 823 -26.06 -9.35 -10.12
N ILE A 824 -26.13 -10.39 -10.97
CA ILE A 824 -25.49 -10.49 -12.27
C ILE A 824 -26.55 -10.37 -13.36
N TRP A 825 -26.31 -9.47 -14.34
CA TRP A 825 -27.25 -9.18 -15.44
C TRP A 825 -26.86 -9.86 -16.74
N ALA A 826 -25.57 -10.15 -16.97
CA ALA A 826 -25.11 -10.87 -18.17
C ALA A 826 -23.98 -11.84 -17.81
N LEU A 827 -24.14 -13.10 -18.23
CA LEU A 827 -23.16 -14.17 -18.05
C LEU A 827 -23.07 -14.98 -19.35
N THR A 828 -21.85 -15.09 -19.91
CA THR A 828 -21.61 -15.71 -21.20
C THR A 828 -20.42 -16.67 -21.15
N ASP A 829 -20.34 -17.62 -22.11
CA ASP A 829 -19.21 -18.56 -22.24
C ASP A 829 -18.83 -19.31 -20.93
N SER A 830 -19.82 -19.63 -20.12
CA SER A 830 -19.64 -20.32 -18.81
C SER A 830 -20.45 -21.61 -18.76
N PRO A 831 -20.04 -22.64 -19.51
CA PRO A 831 -20.89 -23.81 -19.80
C PRO A 831 -21.23 -24.65 -18.56
N SER A 832 -20.38 -24.68 -17.56
CA SER A 832 -20.54 -25.48 -16.33
C SER A 832 -20.19 -24.62 -15.12
N LEU A 833 -21.08 -23.69 -14.76
CA LEU A 833 -20.84 -22.78 -13.64
C LEU A 833 -21.15 -23.44 -12.30
N THR A 834 -20.23 -23.28 -11.35
CA THR A 834 -20.46 -23.66 -9.94
C THR A 834 -20.60 -22.40 -9.08
N LYS A 835 -21.67 -22.32 -8.30
CA LYS A 835 -21.84 -21.30 -7.25
C LYS A 835 -21.36 -21.88 -5.92
N THR A 836 -20.36 -21.23 -5.31
CA THR A 836 -19.78 -21.59 -4.01
C THR A 836 -19.89 -20.45 -3.00
N GLY A 837 -19.58 -20.75 -1.73
CA GLY A 837 -19.64 -19.80 -0.61
C GLY A 837 -21.06 -19.52 -0.13
N ALA A 838 -21.17 -19.10 1.14
CA ALA A 838 -22.43 -18.99 1.89
C ALA A 838 -23.36 -17.85 1.44
N GLY A 839 -22.88 -16.91 0.64
CA GLY A 839 -23.66 -15.75 0.18
C GLY A 839 -24.66 -16.06 -0.93
N THR A 840 -25.39 -15.03 -1.37
CA THR A 840 -26.49 -15.12 -2.36
C THR A 840 -26.07 -14.59 -3.71
N LEU A 841 -26.18 -15.41 -4.76
CA LEU A 841 -26.11 -14.97 -6.16
C LEU A 841 -27.52 -14.73 -6.68
N THR A 842 -27.77 -13.56 -7.25
CA THR A 842 -29.02 -13.24 -7.96
C THR A 842 -28.73 -13.13 -9.45
N LEU A 843 -29.50 -13.83 -10.27
CA LEU A 843 -29.61 -13.62 -11.70
C LEU A 843 -30.83 -12.73 -11.95
N GLY A 844 -30.59 -11.48 -12.38
CA GLY A 844 -31.58 -10.43 -12.46
C GLY A 844 -32.17 -10.25 -13.87
N ALA A 845 -33.29 -9.56 -13.96
CA ALA A 845 -33.80 -8.96 -15.21
C ALA A 845 -33.37 -7.48 -15.24
N ASP A 846 -33.08 -6.92 -16.40
CA ASP A 846 -32.75 -5.49 -16.51
C ASP A 846 -33.98 -4.62 -16.17
N ALA A 847 -33.76 -3.32 -15.94
CA ALA A 847 -34.83 -2.37 -15.65
C ALA A 847 -35.86 -2.21 -16.77
N ALA A 848 -35.56 -2.68 -17.99
CA ALA A 848 -36.45 -2.72 -19.13
C ALA A 848 -37.22 -4.05 -19.25
N GLY A 849 -36.99 -4.99 -18.31
CA GLY A 849 -37.62 -6.31 -18.30
C GLY A 849 -36.93 -7.33 -19.22
N ALA A 850 -35.72 -7.02 -19.74
CA ALA A 850 -34.91 -7.99 -20.44
C ALA A 850 -34.35 -8.98 -19.44
N GLU A 851 -34.43 -10.26 -19.73
CA GLU A 851 -33.92 -11.34 -18.89
C GLU A 851 -32.40 -11.31 -18.83
N THR A 852 -31.80 -11.86 -17.75
CA THR A 852 -30.38 -12.08 -17.70
C THR A 852 -29.90 -12.76 -18.96
N ILE A 853 -28.95 -12.16 -19.67
CA ILE A 853 -28.41 -12.73 -20.90
C ILE A 853 -27.53 -13.91 -20.48
N LEU A 854 -28.09 -15.09 -20.53
CA LEU A 854 -27.37 -16.36 -20.51
C LEU A 854 -27.22 -16.74 -21.96
N ASP A 855 -26.04 -16.69 -22.54
CA ASP A 855 -25.86 -17.19 -23.89
C ASP A 855 -26.07 -18.71 -23.88
N GLY A 856 -26.48 -19.27 -25.06
CA GLY A 856 -26.82 -20.68 -25.19
C GLY A 856 -25.68 -21.68 -24.91
N THR A 857 -24.55 -21.22 -24.39
CA THR A 857 -23.39 -22.05 -23.96
C THR A 857 -23.42 -22.39 -22.48
N THR A 858 -24.24 -21.69 -21.66
CA THR A 858 -24.38 -22.04 -20.24
C THR A 858 -25.37 -23.19 -20.07
N GLU A 859 -24.90 -24.42 -19.93
CA GLU A 859 -25.71 -25.63 -19.86
C GLU A 859 -26.36 -25.88 -18.47
N GLY A 860 -25.80 -25.26 -17.41
CA GLY A 860 -26.34 -25.39 -16.06
C GLY A 860 -25.51 -24.68 -14.99
N ILE A 861 -26.13 -24.46 -13.83
CA ILE A 861 -25.48 -23.90 -12.64
C ILE A 861 -25.57 -24.91 -11.50
N THR A 862 -24.44 -25.32 -10.96
CA THR A 862 -24.37 -26.18 -9.78
C THR A 862 -24.21 -25.30 -8.54
N ILE A 863 -25.05 -25.49 -7.51
CA ILE A 863 -24.94 -24.79 -6.24
C ILE A 863 -24.34 -25.76 -5.21
N THR A 864 -23.16 -25.50 -4.72
CA THR A 864 -22.52 -26.29 -3.68
C THR A 864 -22.71 -25.69 -2.31
N GLU A 865 -22.88 -24.36 -2.22
CA GLU A 865 -23.08 -23.65 -0.97
C GLU A 865 -23.80 -22.32 -1.20
N GLY A 866 -24.55 -21.83 -0.20
CA GLY A 866 -25.26 -20.56 -0.22
C GLY A 866 -26.59 -20.61 -1.00
N SER A 867 -26.95 -19.49 -1.61
CA SER A 867 -28.24 -19.33 -2.30
C SER A 867 -28.09 -18.83 -3.74
N LEU A 868 -28.95 -19.29 -4.63
CA LEU A 868 -29.18 -18.73 -5.94
C LEU A 868 -30.60 -18.18 -6.01
N ASN A 869 -30.74 -16.90 -6.32
CA ASN A 869 -32.02 -16.24 -6.53
C ASN A 869 -32.21 -15.99 -8.03
N LEU A 870 -33.33 -16.45 -8.56
CA LEU A 870 -33.74 -16.27 -9.96
C LEU A 870 -34.88 -15.25 -10.04
N SER A 871 -34.58 -13.99 -9.74
CA SER A 871 -35.58 -12.92 -9.83
C SER A 871 -35.70 -12.41 -11.26
N GLY A 872 -36.82 -12.66 -11.90
CA GLY A 872 -37.17 -12.14 -13.21
C GLY A 872 -36.78 -13.01 -14.41
N ALA A 873 -36.29 -14.22 -14.22
CA ALA A 873 -36.01 -15.16 -15.31
C ALA A 873 -37.32 -15.67 -15.91
N GLY A 874 -37.82 -15.01 -16.96
CA GLY A 874 -38.91 -15.52 -17.76
C GLY A 874 -38.45 -16.61 -18.73
N GLY A 875 -38.94 -17.83 -18.59
CA GLY A 875 -39.17 -18.74 -19.68
C GLY A 875 -38.04 -19.57 -20.27
N SER A 876 -36.80 -19.46 -19.90
CA SER A 876 -35.73 -20.37 -20.37
C SER A 876 -35.52 -21.49 -19.38
N HIS A 877 -35.54 -22.75 -19.83
CA HIS A 877 -35.33 -23.90 -19.01
C HIS A 877 -33.89 -23.94 -18.47
N MET A 878 -33.69 -23.43 -17.28
CA MET A 878 -32.44 -23.60 -16.56
C MET A 878 -32.51 -24.84 -15.67
N THR A 879 -31.62 -25.79 -15.88
CA THR A 879 -31.47 -26.93 -14.99
C THR A 879 -30.56 -26.54 -13.83
N VAL A 880 -31.10 -26.44 -12.61
CA VAL A 880 -30.34 -26.19 -11.40
C VAL A 880 -30.11 -27.52 -10.69
N SER A 881 -28.87 -27.92 -10.51
CA SER A 881 -28.47 -29.10 -9.77
C SER A 881 -28.02 -28.74 -8.37
N TYR A 882 -28.61 -29.38 -7.34
CA TYR A 882 -28.24 -29.14 -5.94
C TYR A 882 -27.45 -30.35 -5.42
N THR A 883 -26.27 -30.06 -4.80
CA THR A 883 -25.47 -31.11 -4.12
C THR A 883 -25.74 -31.19 -2.63
N HIS A 884 -26.34 -30.17 -2.02
CA HIS A 884 -26.79 -30.15 -0.63
C HIS A 884 -28.10 -29.40 -0.45
N LEU A 885 -29.20 -30.10 -0.23
CA LEU A 885 -30.47 -29.55 0.23
C LEU A 885 -30.56 -29.77 1.74
N THR A 886 -30.23 -28.83 2.58
CA THR A 886 -30.69 -28.78 3.97
C THR A 886 -32.09 -28.16 3.96
N LEU A 887 -33.09 -29.00 4.03
CA LEU A 887 -34.46 -28.58 4.36
C LEU A 887 -34.50 -28.17 5.84
N PRO A 888 -35.23 -27.08 6.17
CA PRO A 888 -35.34 -26.60 7.56
C PRO A 888 -36.04 -27.59 8.46
#